data_8583ea8d1acbfd4c28ed84a790492adb
#
_entry.id   8583ea8d1acbfd4c28ed84a790492adb
#
_cell.length_a   1.000
_cell.length_b   1.000
_cell.length_c   1.000
_cell.angle_alpha   90.00
_cell.angle_beta   90.00
_cell.angle_gamma   90.00
#
_symmetry.space_group_name_H-M   'P 1'
#
loop_
_entity.id
_entity.type
_entity.pdbx_description
1 polymer ?
#
loop_
_entity_poly.entity_id
_entity_poly.type
_entity_poly.pdbx_seq_one_letter_code
_entity_poly.pdbx_strand_id
1 'polypeptide(L)'
;MVSIEKLVRERILILDGAMGTMIQRYNLTEEDFRGERFADIPGQMKGNNDLLCLTRPDVIQDIHRKYLMAGADIIETNTFSSTSVSMADYHVQEYVREMNLAAVKLAREVADEFSTPDKPRFVAGSIGPTNKTCSMSPDVNNPAMRALTYDELADAYREQMEALLEGGVDALLIETIFDTLNAKAAIFAAEKAMEATGVQVPVMLSVTVSDTGGRTLSGQTLEAFLASVQHANIFSVGLNCSFGARQLKPFLEQLAARAPYYISAYPNAGLPNSLGQYDQTPADMAHEVKEYIQEGLINIIGGCCGTTDAYIAEYPVLIAGAAPHVPAPKPESLWLSGLELLEVTPEKNFINVGERCNVAGSRKFLRLVNEKKYDEALSIARQQVEDGAQVVDVNMDDGLLDAQAEMTTFLNLIASEPEIARVPVMIDSSKWDVIVAGLKCLQGKSIVNSISLKEGEEKFLEHARTIRQYGAATVVMAFDEKGQADTYERKIEVCARAYQLLVEKVGFNPHDIIFDPNVLAVATGMDEHNNYAVDFIRATGWIRKNLPGAHVSGGVSNLSFSFRGNNYIREAMHAVFLYHAIREGMDMGIVNPATAVLYTDIPADILERIEDVVLNRRPDAAERLIETAEQLKAAAEQQKGNATDKQVAPLSWRNGTSVEERLKHALTKGIGDYLEEDLAEALKLYPKAVDIIEGPLMSGMNYVGELFGAGKMFLPQVVKTARTMKKAVAILQPVIEAEKQEGSTSAGKVLLATVKGDVHDIGKNIVSVVMACNGYEIIDLGVMVPAETIVQRALEEKVDMIGLSGLITPSLEEMVHVAMELEKVGADIPLLIGGATTSQLHTALKIAPVYHAPVVHLKDASQNATVAARLMNPKAKEELKEKLSSEYQRLREKSVMQAPKTVSLEEAQKNKLSLF
;
A
#
# COMPACT_ATOMS: atom_id res chain seq x y z
N MET A 1 2.63 39.56 -5.02
CA MET A 1 3.48 38.74 -4.12
C MET A 1 4.24 37.72 -4.95
N VAL A 2 5.45 37.38 -4.56
CA VAL A 2 6.22 36.33 -5.21
C VAL A 2 5.61 35.01 -4.80
N SER A 3 5.28 34.09 -5.75
CA SER A 3 4.66 32.81 -5.46
C SER A 3 5.70 31.75 -5.10
N ILE A 4 5.26 30.69 -4.39
CA ILE A 4 6.10 29.55 -4.04
C ILE A 4 6.67 28.87 -5.30
N GLU A 5 5.87 28.79 -6.39
CA GLU A 5 6.28 28.17 -7.66
C GLU A 5 7.41 28.95 -8.35
N LYS A 6 7.52 30.25 -8.10
CA LYS A 6 8.62 31.03 -8.60
C LYS A 6 9.89 30.79 -7.78
N LEU A 7 9.78 30.87 -6.46
CA LEU A 7 10.94 30.77 -5.58
C LEU A 7 11.61 29.40 -5.59
N VAL A 8 10.84 28.33 -5.69
CA VAL A 8 11.38 26.95 -5.74
C VAL A 8 12.29 26.70 -6.94
N ARG A 9 12.14 27.49 -8.02
CA ARG A 9 13.02 27.44 -9.21
C ARG A 9 14.31 28.23 -9.02
N GLU A 10 14.28 29.23 -8.15
CA GLU A 10 15.39 30.15 -7.95
C GLU A 10 16.34 29.69 -6.85
N ARG A 11 15.81 29.04 -5.82
CA ARG A 11 16.55 28.56 -4.67
C ARG A 11 15.87 27.40 -3.94
N ILE A 12 16.63 26.69 -3.13
CA ILE A 12 16.07 25.69 -2.20
C ILE A 12 15.23 26.43 -1.14
N LEU A 13 14.05 25.92 -0.82
CA LEU A 13 13.16 26.43 0.23
C LEU A 13 13.32 25.63 1.51
N ILE A 14 13.12 26.30 2.64
CA ILE A 14 13.17 25.67 3.97
C ILE A 14 11.74 25.49 4.47
N LEU A 15 11.33 24.23 4.66
CA LEU A 15 10.15 23.84 5.41
C LEU A 15 10.48 23.83 6.91
N ASP A 16 9.50 23.94 7.78
CA ASP A 16 9.69 23.88 9.22
C ASP A 16 10.05 22.47 9.72
N GLY A 17 9.98 22.25 11.01
CA GLY A 17 10.30 21.00 11.68
C GLY A 17 9.09 20.41 12.41
N ALA A 18 9.33 19.38 13.20
CA ALA A 18 8.28 18.59 13.84
C ALA A 18 7.46 19.40 14.86
N MET A 19 6.21 19.68 14.54
CA MET A 19 5.25 20.33 15.45
C MET A 19 5.07 19.51 16.75
N GLY A 20 4.86 18.21 16.63
CA GLY A 20 4.68 17.32 17.79
C GLY A 20 5.87 17.30 18.73
N THR A 21 7.10 17.27 18.21
CA THR A 21 8.34 17.35 19.01
C THR A 21 8.42 18.67 19.78
N MET A 22 8.02 19.76 19.15
CA MET A 22 8.02 21.07 19.81
C MET A 22 6.94 21.16 20.88
N ILE A 23 5.72 20.64 20.63
CA ILE A 23 4.64 20.58 21.61
C ILE A 23 5.08 19.81 22.88
N GLN A 24 5.76 18.67 22.72
CA GLN A 24 6.24 17.86 23.85
C GLN A 24 7.14 18.65 24.80
N ARG A 25 7.90 19.64 24.32
CA ARG A 25 8.79 20.48 25.17
C ARG A 25 8.05 21.39 26.13
N TYR A 26 6.75 21.65 25.91
CA TYR A 26 5.91 22.45 26.83
C TYR A 26 5.37 21.65 28.00
N ASN A 27 5.51 20.30 27.98
CA ASN A 27 5.02 19.40 29.03
C ASN A 27 3.56 19.65 29.40
N LEU A 28 2.70 19.80 28.38
CA LEU A 28 1.28 20.12 28.55
C LEU A 28 0.54 18.99 29.31
N THR A 29 -0.38 19.39 30.18
CA THR A 29 -1.23 18.46 30.94
C THR A 29 -2.53 18.14 30.21
N GLU A 30 -3.32 17.18 30.71
CA GLU A 30 -4.65 16.87 30.18
C GLU A 30 -5.56 18.11 30.18
N GLU A 31 -5.46 18.95 31.22
CA GLU A 31 -6.21 20.19 31.34
C GLU A 31 -5.82 21.21 30.27
N ASP A 32 -4.56 21.27 29.86
CA ASP A 32 -4.10 22.13 28.76
C ASP A 32 -4.70 21.71 27.43
N PHE A 33 -4.73 20.39 27.15
CA PHE A 33 -5.34 19.83 25.94
C PHE A 33 -6.85 20.05 25.91
N ARG A 34 -7.51 19.87 27.05
CA ARG A 34 -8.97 19.95 27.18
C ARG A 34 -9.47 21.39 27.19
N GLY A 35 -8.79 22.26 27.89
CA GLY A 35 -9.28 23.59 28.24
C GLY A 35 -10.63 23.53 28.96
N GLU A 36 -11.26 24.68 29.16
CA GLU A 36 -12.61 24.76 29.75
C GLU A 36 -13.68 24.24 28.78
N ARG A 37 -13.47 24.41 27.49
CA ARG A 37 -14.45 24.14 26.42
C ARG A 37 -14.76 22.66 26.25
N PHE A 38 -13.78 21.79 26.42
CA PHE A 38 -13.92 20.35 26.19
C PHE A 38 -13.91 19.55 27.51
N ALA A 39 -14.21 20.19 28.64
CA ALA A 39 -14.18 19.58 29.96
C ALA A 39 -15.10 18.37 30.09
N ASP A 40 -16.28 18.40 29.48
CA ASP A 40 -17.33 17.38 29.59
C ASP A 40 -17.24 16.28 28.51
N ILE A 41 -16.30 16.35 27.55
CA ILE A 41 -16.15 15.33 26.51
C ILE A 41 -15.51 14.09 27.12
N PRO A 42 -16.08 12.89 26.91
CA PRO A 42 -15.52 11.65 27.45
C PRO A 42 -14.18 11.30 26.80
N GLY A 43 -13.41 10.46 27.47
CA GLY A 43 -12.08 10.05 26.99
C GLY A 43 -10.97 11.03 27.38
N GLN A 44 -9.78 10.81 26.87
CA GLN A 44 -8.60 11.65 27.09
C GLN A 44 -8.31 12.52 25.88
N MET A 45 -8.00 13.79 26.11
CA MET A 45 -7.61 14.75 25.07
C MET A 45 -6.09 14.87 24.89
N LYS A 46 -5.30 14.52 25.91
CA LYS A 46 -3.84 14.55 25.82
C LYS A 46 -3.37 13.63 24.68
N GLY A 47 -2.59 14.19 23.78
CA GLY A 47 -2.18 13.55 22.53
C GLY A 47 -2.91 14.06 21.28
N ASN A 48 -4.06 14.73 21.43
CA ASN A 48 -4.72 15.43 20.33
C ASN A 48 -4.06 16.80 20.13
N ASN A 49 -2.91 16.80 19.46
CA ASN A 49 -2.11 18.02 19.25
C ASN A 49 -2.87 19.08 18.45
N ASP A 50 -3.73 18.68 17.53
CA ASP A 50 -4.45 19.59 16.62
C ASP A 50 -5.51 20.40 17.40
N LEU A 51 -6.07 19.82 18.47
CA LEU A 51 -7.02 20.51 19.36
C LEU A 51 -6.39 21.72 20.05
N LEU A 52 -5.08 21.74 20.22
CA LEU A 52 -4.35 22.87 20.83
C LEU A 52 -4.51 24.17 20.04
N CYS A 53 -4.88 24.12 18.77
CA CYS A 53 -5.25 25.31 18.01
C CYS A 53 -6.45 26.06 18.63
N LEU A 54 -7.33 25.35 19.36
CA LEU A 54 -8.48 25.93 20.06
C LEU A 54 -8.21 26.16 21.55
N THR A 55 -7.43 25.29 22.20
CA THR A 55 -7.24 25.33 23.67
C THR A 55 -5.96 26.04 24.10
N ARG A 56 -4.88 25.97 23.30
CA ARG A 56 -3.57 26.59 23.58
C ARG A 56 -2.98 27.24 22.33
N PRO A 57 -3.71 28.19 21.72
CA PRO A 57 -3.23 28.90 20.52
C PRO A 57 -1.89 29.64 20.74
N ASP A 58 -1.62 30.05 21.99
CA ASP A 58 -0.37 30.65 22.41
C ASP A 58 0.85 29.77 22.15
N VAL A 59 0.73 28.48 22.46
CA VAL A 59 1.80 27.47 22.24
C VAL A 59 2.03 27.27 20.76
N ILE A 60 0.98 27.10 19.96
CA ILE A 60 1.10 26.87 18.51
C ILE A 60 1.73 28.08 17.81
N GLN A 61 1.30 29.29 18.13
CA GLN A 61 1.92 30.48 17.57
C GLN A 61 3.40 30.66 17.98
N ASP A 62 3.77 30.33 19.21
CA ASP A 62 5.17 30.40 19.66
C ASP A 62 6.04 29.39 18.89
N ILE A 63 5.53 28.20 18.60
CA ILE A 63 6.25 27.21 17.78
C ILE A 63 6.45 27.73 16.36
N HIS A 64 5.42 28.26 15.71
CA HIS A 64 5.52 28.85 14.38
C HIS A 64 6.56 29.98 14.36
N ARG A 65 6.57 30.87 15.37
CA ARG A 65 7.58 31.96 15.49
C ARG A 65 8.99 31.39 15.55
N LYS A 66 9.23 30.35 16.36
CA LYS A 66 10.55 29.73 16.49
C LYS A 66 11.05 29.20 15.16
N TYR A 67 10.20 28.52 14.39
CA TYR A 67 10.57 27.98 13.07
C TYR A 67 10.84 29.10 12.05
N LEU A 68 10.04 30.17 12.03
CA LEU A 68 10.25 31.31 11.14
C LEU A 68 11.51 32.10 11.52
N MET A 69 11.81 32.25 12.81
CA MET A 69 13.05 32.82 13.31
C MET A 69 14.27 32.00 12.92
N ALA A 70 14.16 30.66 12.96
CA ALA A 70 15.18 29.71 12.51
C ALA A 70 15.44 29.79 11.00
N GLY A 71 14.55 30.39 10.23
CA GLY A 71 14.74 30.64 8.80
C GLY A 71 13.77 29.91 7.86
N ALA A 72 12.78 29.19 8.38
CA ALA A 72 11.79 28.50 7.55
C ALA A 72 11.09 29.46 6.56
N ASP A 73 10.96 29.06 5.33
CA ASP A 73 10.20 29.78 4.29
C ASP A 73 8.74 29.35 4.29
N ILE A 74 8.49 28.09 4.63
CA ILE A 74 7.18 27.44 4.65
C ILE A 74 6.97 26.88 6.07
N ILE A 75 5.83 27.17 6.67
CA ILE A 75 5.38 26.53 7.91
C ILE A 75 4.12 25.72 7.65
N GLU A 76 4.00 24.58 8.35
CA GLU A 76 2.85 23.71 8.28
C GLU A 76 1.80 24.10 9.30
N THR A 77 0.51 24.02 8.93
CA THR A 77 -0.57 24.16 9.92
C THR A 77 -0.55 22.98 10.90
N ASN A 78 -0.95 23.20 12.14
CA ASN A 78 -1.09 22.13 13.13
C ASN A 78 -2.41 21.37 12.93
N THR A 79 -2.52 20.64 11.79
CA THR A 79 -3.73 19.95 11.32
C THR A 79 -3.46 18.54 10.81
N PHE A 80 -2.34 17.94 11.18
CA PHE A 80 -1.89 16.64 10.72
C PHE A 80 -2.97 15.55 10.84
N SER A 81 -3.73 15.53 11.93
CA SER A 81 -4.79 14.55 12.20
C SER A 81 -6.21 15.16 12.16
N SER A 82 -6.37 16.40 11.70
CA SER A 82 -7.65 17.14 11.77
C SER A 82 -8.67 16.71 10.71
N THR A 83 -8.96 15.41 10.65
CA THR A 83 -10.05 14.83 9.85
C THR A 83 -11.15 14.28 10.77
N SER A 84 -12.39 14.22 10.26
CA SER A 84 -13.51 13.62 11.01
C SER A 84 -13.24 12.15 11.39
N VAL A 85 -12.51 11.41 10.56
CA VAL A 85 -12.11 10.02 10.82
C VAL A 85 -11.17 9.92 12.02
N SER A 86 -10.11 10.72 12.07
CA SER A 86 -9.14 10.69 13.18
C SER A 86 -9.68 11.33 14.45
N MET A 87 -10.47 12.40 14.33
CA MET A 87 -11.05 13.10 15.49
C MET A 87 -12.21 12.35 16.14
N ALA A 88 -12.80 11.35 15.46
CA ALA A 88 -13.79 10.46 16.07
C ALA A 88 -13.25 9.66 17.25
N ASP A 89 -11.95 9.34 17.27
CA ASP A 89 -11.31 8.63 18.39
C ASP A 89 -11.26 9.49 19.67
N TYR A 90 -11.32 10.80 19.51
CA TYR A 90 -11.36 11.78 20.61
C TYR A 90 -12.77 12.32 20.87
N HIS A 91 -13.79 11.86 20.14
CA HIS A 91 -15.17 12.37 20.22
C HIS A 91 -15.30 13.88 19.94
N VAL A 92 -14.43 14.42 19.05
CA VAL A 92 -14.40 15.84 18.67
C VAL A 92 -14.49 16.05 17.15
N GLN A 93 -14.97 15.06 16.41
CA GLN A 93 -15.11 15.12 14.95
C GLN A 93 -16.00 16.27 14.46
N GLU A 94 -16.93 16.76 15.27
CA GLU A 94 -17.79 17.90 14.94
C GLU A 94 -17.05 19.25 14.91
N TYR A 95 -15.84 19.31 15.49
CA TYR A 95 -15.01 20.53 15.56
C TYR A 95 -13.93 20.57 14.45
N VAL A 96 -13.87 19.60 13.53
CA VAL A 96 -12.84 19.49 12.50
C VAL A 96 -12.70 20.76 11.68
N ARG A 97 -13.82 21.29 11.18
CA ARG A 97 -13.80 22.52 10.40
C ARG A 97 -13.23 23.70 11.21
N GLU A 98 -13.65 23.86 12.45
CA GLU A 98 -13.20 24.93 13.33
C GLU A 98 -11.71 24.80 13.66
N MET A 99 -11.22 23.59 13.94
CA MET A 99 -9.81 23.34 14.20
C MET A 99 -8.94 23.70 13.01
N ASN A 100 -9.32 23.29 11.80
CA ASN A 100 -8.58 23.62 10.59
C ASN A 100 -8.54 25.12 10.32
N LEU A 101 -9.67 25.82 10.44
CA LEU A 101 -9.73 27.29 10.28
C LEU A 101 -8.88 28.02 11.34
N ALA A 102 -8.94 27.57 12.61
CA ALA A 102 -8.13 28.13 13.67
C ALA A 102 -6.63 27.93 13.41
N ALA A 103 -6.23 26.73 13.01
CA ALA A 103 -4.83 26.41 12.71
C ALA A 103 -4.27 27.28 11.57
N VAL A 104 -5.02 27.45 10.48
CA VAL A 104 -4.60 28.35 9.38
C VAL A 104 -4.48 29.78 9.85
N LYS A 105 -5.44 30.28 10.64
CA LYS A 105 -5.39 31.64 11.19
C LYS A 105 -4.13 31.85 12.01
N LEU A 106 -3.81 30.94 12.93
CA LEU A 106 -2.63 31.04 13.78
C LEU A 106 -1.33 31.05 12.96
N ALA A 107 -1.21 30.13 11.98
CA ALA A 107 -0.04 30.07 11.11
C ALA A 107 0.09 31.32 10.23
N ARG A 108 -1.01 31.79 9.64
CA ARG A 108 -1.04 32.99 8.77
C ARG A 108 -0.65 34.26 9.52
N GLU A 109 -1.21 34.48 10.70
CA GLU A 109 -0.87 35.64 11.52
C GLU A 109 0.65 35.73 11.77
N VAL A 110 1.27 34.60 12.11
CA VAL A 110 2.71 34.55 12.36
C VAL A 110 3.52 34.64 11.05
N ALA A 111 3.08 33.99 9.98
CA ALA A 111 3.75 34.09 8.68
C ALA A 111 3.74 35.51 8.14
N ASP A 112 2.64 36.26 8.30
CA ASP A 112 2.52 37.65 7.89
C ASP A 112 3.41 38.60 8.74
N GLU A 113 3.58 38.32 10.04
CA GLU A 113 4.49 39.03 10.93
C GLU A 113 5.97 38.98 10.44
N PHE A 114 6.38 37.82 9.90
CA PHE A 114 7.75 37.56 9.44
C PHE A 114 7.97 37.78 7.94
N SER A 115 6.91 37.94 7.16
CA SER A 115 6.98 38.03 5.69
C SER A 115 7.51 39.42 5.28
N THR A 116 8.47 39.41 4.35
CA THR A 116 9.00 40.64 3.72
C THR A 116 8.96 40.48 2.20
N PRO A 117 9.04 41.55 1.40
CA PRO A 117 9.11 41.43 -0.07
C PRO A 117 10.26 40.56 -0.56
N ASP A 118 11.40 40.56 0.13
CA ASP A 118 12.58 39.77 -0.22
C ASP A 118 12.57 38.36 0.35
N LYS A 119 11.81 38.13 1.41
CA LYS A 119 11.67 36.82 2.05
C LYS A 119 10.20 36.58 2.44
N PRO A 120 9.33 36.29 1.49
CA PRO A 120 7.95 35.95 1.77
C PRO A 120 7.89 34.61 2.54
N ARG A 121 6.85 34.45 3.39
CA ARG A 121 6.60 33.25 4.16
C ARG A 121 5.29 32.62 3.69
N PHE A 122 5.26 31.32 3.62
CA PHE A 122 4.14 30.54 3.12
C PHE A 122 3.58 29.64 4.22
N VAL A 123 2.29 29.34 4.12
CA VAL A 123 1.59 28.41 4.99
C VAL A 123 1.12 27.22 4.17
N ALA A 124 1.61 26.03 4.47
CA ALA A 124 1.15 24.79 3.91
C ALA A 124 0.10 24.15 4.84
N GLY A 125 -1.05 23.79 4.29
CA GLY A 125 -2.06 23.01 5.01
C GLY A 125 -1.59 21.58 5.16
N SER A 126 -1.21 21.16 6.35
CA SER A 126 -0.78 19.78 6.65
C SER A 126 -1.97 18.83 6.67
N ILE A 127 -1.87 17.75 5.89
CA ILE A 127 -2.89 16.70 5.74
C ILE A 127 -2.16 15.38 5.92
N GLY A 128 -2.22 14.85 7.13
CA GLY A 128 -1.60 13.57 7.46
C GLY A 128 -2.46 12.36 7.09
N PRO A 129 -1.94 11.16 7.29
CA PRO A 129 -2.71 9.95 7.10
C PRO A 129 -3.77 9.81 8.20
N THR A 130 -4.85 9.09 7.90
CA THR A 130 -5.79 8.68 8.92
C THR A 130 -5.31 7.41 9.63
N ASN A 131 -5.89 7.10 10.78
CA ASN A 131 -5.69 5.86 11.52
C ASN A 131 -6.30 4.62 10.82
N LYS A 132 -7.00 4.81 9.70
CA LYS A 132 -7.62 3.74 8.90
C LYS A 132 -7.10 3.78 7.47
N THR A 133 -7.01 2.60 6.84
CA THR A 133 -6.53 2.44 5.47
C THR A 133 -7.60 1.87 4.56
N CYS A 134 -7.58 2.30 3.29
CA CYS A 134 -8.47 1.79 2.25
C CYS A 134 -7.88 0.58 1.50
N SER A 135 -6.57 0.35 1.56
CA SER A 135 -5.93 -0.75 0.84
C SER A 135 -5.75 -2.02 1.67
N MET A 136 -5.78 -1.93 3.00
CA MET A 136 -5.53 -3.05 3.90
C MET A 136 -6.76 -3.39 4.74
N SER A 137 -6.96 -4.69 5.01
CA SER A 137 -8.00 -5.14 5.92
C SER A 137 -7.57 -4.99 7.38
N PRO A 138 -8.45 -4.49 8.26
CA PRO A 138 -8.22 -4.54 9.71
C PRO A 138 -8.44 -5.94 10.28
N ASP A 139 -9.11 -6.83 9.56
CA ASP A 139 -9.38 -8.21 9.97
C ASP A 139 -8.64 -9.20 9.06
N VAL A 140 -7.67 -9.89 9.62
CA VAL A 140 -6.89 -10.92 8.92
C VAL A 140 -7.77 -12.08 8.45
N ASN A 141 -8.87 -12.35 9.11
CA ASN A 141 -9.80 -13.41 8.74
C ASN A 141 -10.73 -13.02 7.59
N ASN A 142 -10.87 -11.72 7.36
CA ASN A 142 -11.67 -11.19 6.28
C ASN A 142 -10.84 -10.18 5.45
N PRO A 143 -9.94 -10.67 4.60
CA PRO A 143 -9.03 -9.82 3.85
C PRO A 143 -9.73 -8.90 2.84
N ALA A 144 -11.00 -9.16 2.50
CA ALA A 144 -11.81 -8.27 1.67
C ALA A 144 -12.40 -7.07 2.45
N MET A 145 -12.42 -7.15 3.79
CA MET A 145 -12.98 -6.09 4.64
C MET A 145 -12.10 -4.83 4.58
N ARG A 146 -12.75 -3.68 4.68
CA ARG A 146 -12.10 -2.37 4.86
C ARG A 146 -12.75 -1.66 6.03
N ALA A 147 -11.94 -1.00 6.85
CA ALA A 147 -12.44 -0.21 7.98
C ALA A 147 -13.07 1.12 7.52
N LEU A 148 -12.74 1.54 6.31
CA LEU A 148 -13.16 2.79 5.70
C LEU A 148 -13.23 2.62 4.18
N THR A 149 -14.28 3.13 3.56
CA THR A 149 -14.39 3.16 2.10
C THR A 149 -13.61 4.34 1.52
N TYR A 150 -13.28 4.26 0.23
CA TYR A 150 -12.64 5.35 -0.49
C TYR A 150 -13.44 6.66 -0.41
N ASP A 151 -14.78 6.58 -0.56
CA ASP A 151 -15.66 7.74 -0.55
C ASP A 151 -15.72 8.40 0.84
N GLU A 152 -15.88 7.62 1.91
CA GLU A 152 -15.86 8.13 3.28
C GLU A 152 -14.53 8.84 3.60
N LEU A 153 -13.42 8.28 3.13
CA LEU A 153 -12.11 8.90 3.32
C LEU A 153 -11.95 10.17 2.49
N ALA A 154 -12.37 10.15 1.23
CA ALA A 154 -12.32 11.32 0.35
C ALA A 154 -13.19 12.47 0.91
N ASP A 155 -14.37 12.17 1.44
CA ASP A 155 -15.24 13.16 2.07
C ASP A 155 -14.60 13.76 3.34
N ALA A 156 -13.96 12.94 4.17
CA ALA A 156 -13.26 13.41 5.37
C ALA A 156 -12.07 14.33 5.01
N TYR A 157 -11.27 13.98 4.02
CA TYR A 157 -10.20 14.85 3.53
C TYR A 157 -10.73 16.12 2.86
N ARG A 158 -11.83 16.02 2.13
CA ARG A 158 -12.45 17.18 1.49
C ARG A 158 -12.92 18.20 2.52
N GLU A 159 -13.58 17.79 3.60
CA GLU A 159 -13.99 18.66 4.71
C GLU A 159 -12.79 19.42 5.29
N GLN A 160 -11.69 18.73 5.56
CA GLN A 160 -10.45 19.33 6.03
C GLN A 160 -9.89 20.35 5.02
N MET A 161 -9.75 19.95 3.77
CA MET A 161 -9.13 20.76 2.72
C MET A 161 -9.96 21.99 2.36
N GLU A 162 -11.29 21.91 2.34
CA GLU A 162 -12.16 23.06 2.15
C GLU A 162 -11.91 24.12 3.26
N ALA A 163 -11.81 23.69 4.51
CA ALA A 163 -11.52 24.61 5.62
C ALA A 163 -10.11 25.19 5.52
N LEU A 164 -9.10 24.41 5.13
CA LEU A 164 -7.73 24.92 4.92
C LEU A 164 -7.67 25.96 3.81
N LEU A 165 -8.33 25.70 2.67
CA LEU A 165 -8.38 26.62 1.53
C LEU A 165 -9.12 27.92 1.86
N GLU A 166 -10.27 27.84 2.54
CA GLU A 166 -11.01 28.99 3.03
C GLU A 166 -10.22 29.82 4.03
N GLY A 167 -9.42 29.16 4.88
CA GLY A 167 -8.52 29.82 5.83
C GLY A 167 -7.36 30.56 5.15
N GLY A 168 -7.05 30.25 3.89
CA GLY A 168 -6.04 30.95 3.09
C GLY A 168 -4.65 30.34 3.17
N VAL A 169 -4.52 29.01 3.07
CA VAL A 169 -3.22 28.34 2.89
C VAL A 169 -2.64 28.62 1.50
N ASP A 170 -1.31 28.60 1.38
CA ASP A 170 -0.60 28.80 0.12
C ASP A 170 -0.35 27.47 -0.64
N ALA A 171 -0.45 26.34 0.05
CA ALA A 171 -0.31 25.00 -0.50
C ALA A 171 -1.07 23.98 0.34
N LEU A 172 -1.43 22.84 -0.26
CA LEU A 172 -1.90 21.64 0.45
C LEU A 172 -0.74 20.64 0.48
N LEU A 173 -0.37 20.17 1.67
CA LEU A 173 0.70 19.19 1.89
C LEU A 173 0.10 17.88 2.39
N ILE A 174 -0.04 16.91 1.50
CA ILE A 174 -0.44 15.54 1.83
C ILE A 174 0.84 14.80 2.21
N GLU A 175 1.01 14.51 3.49
CA GLU A 175 2.27 14.03 4.03
C GLU A 175 2.17 12.71 4.79
N THR A 176 3.34 12.11 5.04
CA THR A 176 3.47 10.83 5.74
C THR A 176 2.64 9.73 5.09
N ILE A 177 2.63 9.75 3.76
CA ILE A 177 1.85 8.80 2.95
C ILE A 177 2.48 7.41 3.09
N PHE A 178 1.77 6.51 3.76
CA PHE A 178 2.14 5.10 3.89
C PHE A 178 1.18 4.14 3.15
N ASP A 179 0.04 4.67 2.68
CA ASP A 179 -0.96 3.97 1.87
C ASP A 179 -1.30 4.79 0.64
N THR A 180 -0.98 4.27 -0.55
CA THR A 180 -1.19 5.00 -1.81
C THR A 180 -2.67 5.17 -2.15
N LEU A 181 -3.55 4.24 -1.74
CA LEU A 181 -4.99 4.40 -1.98
C LEU A 181 -5.55 5.56 -1.14
N ASN A 182 -5.08 5.71 0.10
CA ASN A 182 -5.41 6.88 0.92
C ASN A 182 -4.90 8.17 0.27
N ALA A 183 -3.69 8.18 -0.28
CA ALA A 183 -3.16 9.33 -1.01
C ALA A 183 -3.99 9.68 -2.24
N LYS A 184 -4.46 8.69 -3.01
CA LYS A 184 -5.35 8.91 -4.17
C LYS A 184 -6.68 9.51 -3.73
N ALA A 185 -7.25 9.07 -2.61
CA ALA A 185 -8.45 9.67 -2.04
C ALA A 185 -8.22 11.12 -1.60
N ALA A 186 -7.06 11.43 -1.00
CA ALA A 186 -6.69 12.80 -0.64
C ALA A 186 -6.47 13.69 -1.86
N ILE A 187 -5.83 13.20 -2.92
CA ILE A 187 -5.67 13.93 -4.20
C ILE A 187 -7.03 14.22 -4.83
N PHE A 188 -7.92 13.22 -4.88
CA PHE A 188 -9.28 13.41 -5.37
C PHE A 188 -10.04 14.46 -4.56
N ALA A 189 -9.92 14.39 -3.22
CA ALA A 189 -10.51 15.37 -2.31
C ALA A 189 -9.96 16.78 -2.54
N ALA A 190 -8.64 16.92 -2.79
CA ALA A 190 -8.01 18.21 -3.08
C ALA A 190 -8.57 18.86 -4.36
N GLU A 191 -8.72 18.09 -5.44
CA GLU A 191 -9.36 18.58 -6.67
C GLU A 191 -10.79 19.06 -6.40
N LYS A 192 -11.58 18.26 -5.66
CA LYS A 192 -12.99 18.62 -5.32
C LYS A 192 -13.09 19.82 -4.40
N ALA A 193 -12.19 19.93 -3.41
CA ALA A 193 -12.15 21.08 -2.51
C ALA A 193 -11.76 22.36 -3.26
N MET A 194 -10.79 22.31 -4.17
CA MET A 194 -10.41 23.44 -5.02
C MET A 194 -11.51 23.85 -5.99
N GLU A 195 -12.24 22.88 -6.56
CA GLU A 195 -13.43 23.14 -7.39
C GLU A 195 -14.52 23.86 -6.57
N ALA A 196 -14.82 23.34 -5.36
CA ALA A 196 -15.89 23.88 -4.51
C ALA A 196 -15.59 25.27 -3.95
N THR A 197 -14.35 25.55 -3.55
CA THR A 197 -13.95 26.84 -2.99
C THR A 197 -13.57 27.88 -4.05
N GLY A 198 -13.25 27.45 -5.26
CA GLY A 198 -12.70 28.31 -6.32
C GLY A 198 -11.26 28.74 -6.06
N VAL A 199 -10.59 28.20 -5.02
CA VAL A 199 -9.22 28.53 -4.65
C VAL A 199 -8.28 27.47 -5.24
N GLN A 200 -7.26 27.88 -5.98
CA GLN A 200 -6.27 26.97 -6.56
C GLN A 200 -4.92 27.18 -5.87
N VAL A 201 -4.35 26.12 -5.33
CA VAL A 201 -3.03 26.14 -4.68
C VAL A 201 -2.20 24.93 -5.11
N PRO A 202 -0.86 25.01 -5.01
CA PRO A 202 0.01 23.84 -5.22
C PRO A 202 -0.32 22.67 -4.29
N VAL A 203 -0.28 21.43 -4.82
CA VAL A 203 -0.41 20.19 -4.05
C VAL A 203 0.97 19.55 -3.91
N MET A 204 1.39 19.36 -2.67
CA MET A 204 2.64 18.74 -2.29
C MET A 204 2.36 17.33 -1.75
N LEU A 205 3.15 16.35 -2.15
CA LEU A 205 3.06 14.97 -1.63
C LEU A 205 4.35 14.61 -0.90
N SER A 206 4.24 13.93 0.23
CA SER A 206 5.40 13.38 0.95
C SER A 206 5.14 11.95 1.42
N VAL A 207 5.98 11.03 0.97
CA VAL A 207 5.86 9.59 1.20
C VAL A 207 6.68 9.17 2.40
N THR A 208 6.19 8.20 3.13
CA THR A 208 6.93 7.52 4.19
C THR A 208 7.26 6.11 3.73
N VAL A 209 8.56 5.82 3.61
CA VAL A 209 9.04 4.47 3.35
C VAL A 209 9.14 3.70 4.66
N SER A 210 8.64 2.46 4.65
CA SER A 210 8.48 1.67 5.88
C SER A 210 9.59 0.64 6.10
N ASP A 211 10.40 0.39 5.07
CA ASP A 211 11.48 -0.58 5.13
C ASP A 211 12.73 -0.14 4.35
N THR A 212 13.81 -0.87 4.52
CA THR A 212 15.07 -0.64 3.81
C THR A 212 15.01 -0.95 2.31
N GLY A 213 13.94 -1.57 1.83
CA GLY A 213 13.66 -1.81 0.42
C GLY A 213 12.96 -0.62 -0.26
N GLY A 214 12.62 0.44 0.49
CA GLY A 214 11.99 1.66 -0.04
C GLY A 214 10.52 1.49 -0.38
N ARG A 215 9.82 0.57 0.29
CA ARG A 215 8.38 0.36 0.09
C ARG A 215 7.57 1.13 1.12
N THR A 216 6.38 1.56 0.71
CA THR A 216 5.34 2.06 1.63
C THR A 216 4.81 0.91 2.48
N LEU A 217 4.08 1.20 3.55
CA LEU A 217 3.47 0.18 4.40
C LEU A 217 2.47 -0.69 3.62
N SER A 218 1.76 -0.11 2.65
CA SER A 218 0.87 -0.85 1.75
C SER A 218 1.60 -1.67 0.68
N GLY A 219 2.93 -1.66 0.67
CA GLY A 219 3.81 -2.53 -0.11
C GLY A 219 4.28 -1.97 -1.46
N GLN A 220 3.88 -0.77 -1.86
CA GLN A 220 4.33 -0.18 -3.12
C GLN A 220 5.78 0.30 -3.08
N THR A 221 6.50 0.12 -4.19
CA THR A 221 7.77 0.81 -4.45
C THR A 221 7.54 2.29 -4.74
N LEU A 222 8.57 3.13 -4.57
CA LEU A 222 8.47 4.57 -4.88
C LEU A 222 8.13 4.83 -6.36
N GLU A 223 8.64 4.01 -7.26
CA GLU A 223 8.33 4.11 -8.69
C GLU A 223 6.87 3.75 -8.99
N ALA A 224 6.33 2.73 -8.32
CA ALA A 224 4.91 2.38 -8.41
C ALA A 224 4.03 3.49 -7.83
N PHE A 225 4.46 4.12 -6.73
CA PHE A 225 3.79 5.30 -6.18
C PHE A 225 3.75 6.45 -7.19
N LEU A 226 4.89 6.81 -7.80
CA LEU A 226 4.95 7.87 -8.82
C LEU A 226 3.97 7.59 -9.98
N ALA A 227 3.92 6.34 -10.47
CA ALA A 227 2.96 5.96 -11.50
C ALA A 227 1.51 6.16 -11.04
N SER A 228 1.20 5.78 -9.79
CA SER A 228 -0.15 5.82 -9.21
C SER A 228 -0.71 7.22 -9.05
N VAL A 229 0.16 8.24 -8.89
CA VAL A 229 -0.23 9.64 -8.68
C VAL A 229 0.04 10.54 -9.88
N GLN A 230 0.56 10.00 -10.99
CA GLN A 230 0.99 10.74 -12.19
C GLN A 230 -0.12 11.59 -12.84
N HIS A 231 -1.38 11.23 -12.64
CA HIS A 231 -2.55 11.91 -13.19
C HIS A 231 -2.81 13.28 -12.56
N ALA A 232 -2.32 13.51 -11.34
CA ALA A 232 -2.60 14.71 -10.57
C ALA A 232 -1.65 15.85 -10.95
N ASN A 233 -2.12 17.09 -10.76
CA ASN A 233 -1.29 18.27 -10.91
C ASN A 233 -0.46 18.49 -9.63
N ILE A 234 0.61 17.71 -9.46
CA ILE A 234 1.47 17.72 -8.30
C ILE A 234 2.56 18.78 -8.47
N PHE A 235 2.77 19.58 -7.43
CA PHE A 235 3.83 20.56 -7.34
C PHE A 235 5.16 19.93 -6.92
N SER A 236 5.13 19.18 -5.81
CA SER A 236 6.31 18.48 -5.31
C SER A 236 5.99 17.08 -4.82
N VAL A 237 6.97 16.21 -4.88
CA VAL A 237 6.95 14.89 -4.26
C VAL A 237 8.20 14.75 -3.38
N GLY A 238 8.08 14.07 -2.25
CA GLY A 238 9.22 13.93 -1.36
C GLY A 238 9.11 12.80 -0.40
N LEU A 239 10.03 12.80 0.57
CA LEU A 239 10.11 11.80 1.62
C LEU A 239 10.18 12.45 2.99
N ASN A 240 9.45 11.90 3.95
CA ASN A 240 9.54 12.29 5.35
C ASN A 240 9.39 11.09 6.29
N CYS A 241 9.81 11.29 7.53
CA CYS A 241 9.65 10.34 8.62
C CYS A 241 10.39 9.01 8.42
N SER A 242 10.16 8.04 9.29
CA SER A 242 10.74 6.68 9.42
C SER A 242 12.26 6.64 9.59
N PHE A 243 13.00 7.40 8.81
CA PHE A 243 14.47 7.35 8.74
C PHE A 243 15.13 8.72 8.95
N GLY A 244 16.40 8.70 9.33
CA GLY A 244 17.28 9.86 9.30
C GLY A 244 17.78 10.17 7.88
N ALA A 245 18.47 11.30 7.73
CA ALA A 245 18.88 11.82 6.44
C ALA A 245 19.73 10.81 5.63
N ARG A 246 20.67 10.13 6.28
CA ARG A 246 21.55 9.16 5.60
C ARG A 246 20.78 8.00 4.99
N GLN A 247 19.79 7.45 5.71
CA GLN A 247 19.00 6.31 5.24
C GLN A 247 18.01 6.70 4.14
N LEU A 248 17.49 7.94 4.14
CA LEU A 248 16.59 8.42 3.09
C LEU A 248 17.30 8.73 1.77
N LYS A 249 18.61 9.00 1.78
CA LYS A 249 19.35 9.42 0.59
C LYS A 249 19.16 8.54 -0.64
N PRO A 250 19.30 7.20 -0.58
CA PRO A 250 19.15 6.34 -1.76
C PRO A 250 17.75 6.44 -2.39
N PHE A 251 16.73 6.61 -1.57
CA PHE A 251 15.34 6.76 -2.04
C PHE A 251 15.09 8.15 -2.63
N LEU A 252 15.75 9.16 -2.10
CA LEU A 252 15.72 10.51 -2.63
C LEU A 252 16.39 10.58 -4.01
N GLU A 253 17.50 9.88 -4.20
CA GLU A 253 18.17 9.74 -5.49
C GLU A 253 17.25 9.08 -6.53
N GLN A 254 16.48 8.04 -6.14
CA GLN A 254 15.49 7.41 -7.03
C GLN A 254 14.39 8.39 -7.43
N LEU A 255 13.84 9.15 -6.47
CA LEU A 255 12.82 10.16 -6.77
C LEU A 255 13.38 11.26 -7.68
N ALA A 256 14.53 11.82 -7.35
CA ALA A 256 15.16 12.89 -8.13
C ALA A 256 15.45 12.46 -9.59
N ALA A 257 15.82 11.20 -9.80
CA ALA A 257 16.10 10.67 -11.12
C ALA A 257 14.85 10.51 -12.00
N ARG A 258 13.66 10.32 -11.40
CA ARG A 258 12.46 9.89 -12.16
C ARG A 258 11.25 10.80 -12.01
N ALA A 259 11.15 11.59 -10.94
CA ALA A 259 9.98 12.42 -10.68
C ALA A 259 10.00 13.71 -11.50
N PRO A 260 8.96 14.00 -12.30
CA PRO A 260 8.83 15.25 -13.05
C PRO A 260 8.27 16.39 -12.18
N TYR A 261 8.57 16.37 -10.87
CA TYR A 261 8.11 17.28 -9.84
C TYR A 261 9.27 17.81 -9.03
N TYR A 262 9.09 18.91 -8.30
CA TYR A 262 10.07 19.37 -7.33
C TYR A 262 10.20 18.34 -6.20
N ILE A 263 11.41 18.24 -5.63
CA ILE A 263 11.71 17.23 -4.61
C ILE A 263 11.79 17.87 -3.24
N SER A 264 11.04 17.30 -2.28
CA SER A 264 11.10 17.68 -0.86
C SER A 264 11.67 16.56 0.01
N ALA A 265 12.38 16.92 1.07
CA ALA A 265 12.87 15.98 2.07
C ALA A 265 12.79 16.61 3.47
N TYR A 266 12.17 15.90 4.41
CA TYR A 266 12.21 16.26 5.82
C TYR A 266 12.38 15.01 6.69
N PRO A 267 13.66 14.61 6.89
CA PRO A 267 14.04 13.44 7.65
C PRO A 267 13.84 13.61 9.15
N ASN A 268 13.82 12.47 9.87
CA ASN A 268 13.90 12.48 11.33
C ASN A 268 15.30 12.91 11.81
N ALA A 269 15.42 13.32 13.06
CA ALA A 269 16.70 13.56 13.74
C ALA A 269 17.43 12.24 14.05
N GLY A 270 17.73 11.47 13.00
CA GLY A 270 18.23 10.10 13.09
C GLY A 270 17.14 9.07 13.38
N LEU A 271 17.54 7.92 13.92
CA LEU A 271 16.63 6.90 14.41
C LEU A 271 16.42 7.08 15.92
N PRO A 272 15.24 6.79 16.46
CA PRO A 272 15.04 6.84 17.91
C PRO A 272 15.94 5.80 18.59
N ASN A 273 16.54 6.19 19.71
CA ASN A 273 17.32 5.28 20.55
C ASN A 273 16.40 4.30 21.30
N SER A 274 17.00 3.40 22.08
CA SER A 274 16.27 2.39 22.84
C SER A 274 15.31 2.95 23.92
N LEU A 275 15.35 4.24 24.18
CA LEU A 275 14.43 4.98 25.08
C LEU A 275 13.41 5.82 24.31
N GLY A 276 13.38 5.71 22.98
CA GLY A 276 12.49 6.48 22.11
C GLY A 276 12.94 7.94 21.90
N GLN A 277 14.15 8.31 22.31
CA GLN A 277 14.69 9.67 22.16
C GLN A 277 15.54 9.75 20.90
N TYR A 278 15.67 10.95 20.36
CA TYR A 278 16.48 11.24 19.20
C TYR A 278 17.82 11.85 19.65
N ASP A 279 18.91 11.16 19.34
CA ASP A 279 20.26 11.51 19.81
C ASP A 279 21.09 12.27 18.75
N GLN A 280 20.64 12.29 17.49
CA GLN A 280 21.34 13.00 16.43
C GLN A 280 21.28 14.52 16.72
N THR A 281 22.44 15.18 16.65
CA THR A 281 22.50 16.63 16.87
C THR A 281 22.13 17.44 15.60
N PRO A 282 21.78 18.72 15.72
CA PRO A 282 21.59 19.60 14.56
C PRO A 282 22.79 19.60 13.59
N ALA A 283 24.01 19.62 14.11
CA ALA A 283 25.23 19.60 13.30
C ALA A 283 25.44 18.27 12.56
N ASP A 284 25.11 17.14 13.18
CA ASP A 284 25.20 15.82 12.53
C ASP A 284 24.21 15.71 11.38
N MET A 285 22.95 16.14 11.60
CA MET A 285 21.92 16.14 10.58
C MET A 285 22.29 17.10 9.43
N ALA A 286 22.78 18.28 9.74
CA ALA A 286 23.25 19.25 8.76
C ALA A 286 24.39 18.67 7.89
N HIS A 287 25.30 17.91 8.49
CA HIS A 287 26.36 17.22 7.75
C HIS A 287 25.82 16.21 6.75
N GLU A 288 24.81 15.42 7.14
CA GLU A 288 24.19 14.43 6.25
C GLU A 288 23.35 15.10 5.15
N VAL A 289 22.54 16.11 5.49
CA VAL A 289 21.72 16.88 4.54
C VAL A 289 22.56 17.63 3.51
N LYS A 290 23.79 18.03 3.86
CA LYS A 290 24.72 18.65 2.94
C LYS A 290 24.96 17.83 1.68
N GLU A 291 24.93 16.49 1.77
CA GLU A 291 25.05 15.61 0.61
C GLU A 291 23.87 15.80 -0.36
N TYR A 292 22.64 15.93 0.12
CA TYR A 292 21.46 16.20 -0.73
C TYR A 292 21.62 17.47 -1.57
N ILE A 293 22.18 18.50 -0.93
CA ILE A 293 22.40 19.80 -1.57
C ILE A 293 23.52 19.72 -2.59
N GLN A 294 24.64 19.09 -2.23
CA GLN A 294 25.80 18.94 -3.11
C GLN A 294 25.51 18.13 -4.37
N GLU A 295 24.66 17.13 -4.26
CA GLU A 295 24.24 16.29 -5.37
C GLU A 295 23.02 16.84 -6.12
N GLY A 296 22.47 17.97 -5.70
CA GLY A 296 21.34 18.64 -6.37
C GLY A 296 20.05 17.80 -6.33
N LEU A 297 19.76 17.12 -5.20
CA LEU A 297 18.64 16.19 -5.10
C LEU A 297 17.33 16.86 -4.68
N ILE A 298 17.36 18.07 -4.10
CA ILE A 298 16.21 18.66 -3.43
C ILE A 298 15.88 20.08 -3.87
N ASN A 299 14.62 20.43 -3.72
CA ASN A 299 14.09 21.81 -3.86
C ASN A 299 13.59 22.36 -2.51
N ILE A 300 13.15 21.47 -1.61
CA ILE A 300 12.58 21.82 -0.31
C ILE A 300 13.22 20.93 0.75
N ILE A 301 13.68 21.51 1.85
CA ILE A 301 14.29 20.81 2.97
C ILE A 301 13.62 21.22 4.28
N GLY A 302 13.28 20.27 5.12
CA GLY A 302 12.71 20.50 6.44
C GLY A 302 13.17 19.46 7.45
N GLY A 303 12.40 19.26 8.52
CA GLY A 303 12.65 18.23 9.53
C GLY A 303 11.37 17.56 9.99
N CYS A 304 11.45 16.28 10.34
CA CYS A 304 10.36 15.49 10.90
C CYS A 304 10.69 15.07 12.35
N CYS A 305 10.24 13.96 12.84
CA CYS A 305 10.34 13.54 14.24
C CYS A 305 11.73 13.78 14.86
N GLY A 306 11.73 14.33 16.08
CA GLY A 306 12.93 14.70 16.83
C GLY A 306 13.55 16.02 16.45
N THR A 307 13.16 16.66 15.34
CA THR A 307 13.72 17.97 14.93
C THR A 307 13.05 19.13 15.65
N THR A 308 13.82 20.20 15.85
CA THR A 308 13.39 21.44 16.49
C THR A 308 13.86 22.64 15.65
N ASP A 309 13.54 23.84 16.08
CA ASP A 309 14.04 25.10 15.53
C ASP A 309 15.57 25.14 15.37
N ALA A 310 16.31 24.48 16.28
CA ALA A 310 17.77 24.39 16.20
C ALA A 310 18.27 23.64 14.95
N TYR A 311 17.55 22.61 14.50
CA TYR A 311 17.88 21.89 13.26
C TYR A 311 17.59 22.74 12.03
N ILE A 312 16.46 23.42 12.01
CA ILE A 312 16.07 24.30 10.91
C ILE A 312 17.04 25.49 10.79
N ALA A 313 17.57 25.97 11.90
CA ALA A 313 18.55 27.10 11.93
C ALA A 313 19.88 26.77 11.22
N GLU A 314 20.22 25.49 11.02
CA GLU A 314 21.40 25.10 10.25
C GLU A 314 21.22 25.26 8.73
N TYR A 315 20.00 25.18 8.21
CA TYR A 315 19.74 25.12 6.78
C TYR A 315 20.02 26.43 6.02
N PRO A 316 19.72 27.63 6.52
CA PRO A 316 19.99 28.86 5.79
C PRO A 316 21.46 29.01 5.32
N VAL A 317 22.40 28.54 6.14
CA VAL A 317 23.83 28.54 5.79
C VAL A 317 24.16 27.47 4.76
N LEU A 318 23.55 26.28 4.88
CA LEU A 318 23.82 25.15 4.00
C LEU A 318 23.32 25.38 2.56
N ILE A 319 22.15 25.99 2.41
CA ILE A 319 21.54 26.22 1.08
C ILE A 319 22.01 27.51 0.40
N ALA A 320 22.79 28.33 1.09
CA ALA A 320 23.25 29.62 0.55
C ALA A 320 24.06 29.41 -0.74
N GLY A 321 23.54 29.93 -1.87
CA GLY A 321 24.19 29.78 -3.19
C GLY A 321 24.08 28.40 -3.82
N ALA A 322 23.35 27.45 -3.21
CA ALA A 322 23.10 26.14 -3.81
C ALA A 322 22.01 26.22 -4.88
N ALA A 323 22.22 25.51 -6.00
CA ALA A 323 21.20 25.39 -7.04
C ALA A 323 20.13 24.37 -6.61
N PRO A 324 18.84 24.67 -6.81
CA PRO A 324 17.77 23.70 -6.56
C PRO A 324 17.81 22.56 -7.59
N HIS A 325 17.20 21.44 -7.25
CA HIS A 325 17.00 20.31 -8.15
C HIS A 325 16.20 20.72 -9.39
N VAL A 326 16.58 20.17 -10.55
CA VAL A 326 15.82 20.31 -11.81
C VAL A 326 14.96 19.06 -11.98
N PRO A 327 13.61 19.16 -11.97
CA PRO A 327 12.74 18.01 -12.14
C PRO A 327 13.06 17.17 -13.39
N ALA A 328 12.93 15.86 -13.29
CA ALA A 328 13.08 14.96 -14.42
C ALA A 328 12.04 15.28 -15.51
N PRO A 329 12.30 14.95 -16.78
CA PRO A 329 11.29 15.08 -17.83
C PRO A 329 10.09 14.18 -17.55
N LYS A 330 8.91 14.57 -18.04
CA LYS A 330 7.73 13.69 -17.97
C LYS A 330 8.02 12.41 -18.76
N PRO A 331 7.60 11.24 -18.25
CA PRO A 331 7.78 9.99 -18.97
C PRO A 331 7.11 10.02 -20.33
N GLU A 332 7.81 9.53 -21.36
CA GLU A 332 7.32 9.35 -22.73
C GLU A 332 6.90 7.88 -22.98
N SER A 333 6.38 7.21 -21.96
CA SER A 333 5.92 5.82 -21.97
C SER A 333 4.69 5.66 -21.08
N LEU A 334 3.93 4.60 -21.31
CA LEU A 334 2.84 4.20 -20.42
C LEU A 334 3.43 3.60 -19.14
N TRP A 335 3.13 4.21 -18.02
CA TRP A 335 3.42 3.69 -16.70
C TRP A 335 2.14 3.12 -16.08
N LEU A 336 2.19 1.86 -15.69
CA LEU A 336 1.16 1.17 -14.93
C LEU A 336 1.77 0.65 -13.63
N SER A 337 0.96 0.40 -12.63
CA SER A 337 1.47 -0.16 -11.38
C SER A 337 0.46 -1.03 -10.64
N GLY A 338 0.96 -2.09 -10.06
CA GLY A 338 0.44 -2.73 -8.88
C GLY A 338 1.26 -2.25 -7.67
N LEU A 339 1.87 -3.19 -6.94
CA LEU A 339 2.91 -2.87 -5.95
C LEU A 339 4.25 -2.52 -6.61
N GLU A 340 4.44 -2.88 -7.85
CA GLU A 340 5.62 -2.63 -8.67
C GLU A 340 5.25 -1.86 -9.92
N LEU A 341 6.22 -1.12 -10.48
CA LEU A 341 6.05 -0.39 -11.73
C LEU A 341 6.10 -1.34 -12.92
N LEU A 342 5.14 -1.21 -13.83
CA LEU A 342 5.18 -1.72 -15.18
C LEU A 342 5.31 -0.55 -16.14
N GLU A 343 6.49 -0.32 -16.65
CA GLU A 343 6.74 0.65 -17.71
C GLU A 343 6.66 -0.06 -19.08
N VAL A 344 5.77 0.39 -19.95
CA VAL A 344 5.58 -0.17 -21.29
C VAL A 344 6.54 0.50 -22.25
N THR A 345 7.60 -0.22 -22.60
CA THR A 345 8.67 0.25 -23.50
C THR A 345 8.85 -0.69 -24.67
N PRO A 346 9.49 -0.25 -25.78
CA PRO A 346 9.77 -1.12 -26.92
C PRO A 346 10.58 -2.38 -26.56
N GLU A 347 11.44 -2.31 -25.54
CA GLU A 347 12.27 -3.44 -25.10
C GLU A 347 11.45 -4.57 -24.47
N LYS A 348 10.26 -4.24 -23.95
CA LYS A 348 9.33 -5.24 -23.42
C LYS A 348 8.56 -5.97 -24.51
N ASN A 349 8.63 -5.49 -25.75
CA ASN A 349 8.02 -6.03 -26.94
C ASN A 349 6.49 -6.14 -26.87
N PHE A 350 5.95 -6.95 -25.96
CA PHE A 350 4.50 -7.19 -25.84
C PHE A 350 4.09 -7.42 -24.39
N ILE A 351 2.97 -6.82 -23.99
CA ILE A 351 2.41 -6.94 -22.65
C ILE A 351 1.26 -7.96 -22.66
N ASN A 352 1.44 -9.06 -21.93
CA ASN A 352 0.42 -10.07 -21.73
C ASN A 352 -0.58 -9.64 -20.68
N VAL A 353 -1.85 -9.43 -21.07
CA VAL A 353 -2.97 -9.23 -20.17
C VAL A 353 -3.69 -10.56 -20.00
N GLY A 354 -3.68 -11.11 -18.79
CA GLY A 354 -4.25 -12.43 -18.50
C GLY A 354 -5.77 -12.43 -18.49
N GLU A 355 -6.41 -13.26 -19.33
CA GLU A 355 -7.86 -13.29 -19.60
C GLU A 355 -8.69 -14.20 -18.68
N ARG A 356 -8.09 -14.90 -17.69
CA ARG A 356 -8.77 -16.02 -17.01
C ARG A 356 -9.61 -15.61 -15.79
N CYS A 357 -9.47 -14.39 -15.27
CA CYS A 357 -10.32 -13.84 -14.21
C CYS A 357 -11.54 -13.12 -14.76
N ASN A 358 -12.13 -13.68 -15.81
CA ASN A 358 -13.29 -13.15 -16.50
C ASN A 358 -14.43 -14.17 -16.41
N VAL A 359 -15.55 -13.80 -15.75
CA VAL A 359 -16.70 -14.69 -15.54
C VAL A 359 -17.41 -15.04 -16.86
N ALA A 360 -17.40 -14.17 -17.86
CA ALA A 360 -17.96 -14.44 -19.17
C ALA A 360 -17.09 -15.40 -20.00
N GLY A 361 -15.75 -15.33 -19.82
CA GLY A 361 -14.78 -16.12 -20.58
C GLY A 361 -14.37 -17.43 -19.93
N SER A 362 -14.50 -17.60 -18.61
CA SER A 362 -14.02 -18.74 -17.83
C SER A 362 -15.13 -19.35 -16.97
N ARG A 363 -15.68 -20.50 -17.42
CA ARG A 363 -16.70 -21.23 -16.65
C ARG A 363 -16.20 -21.66 -15.27
N LYS A 364 -14.91 -21.98 -15.13
CA LYS A 364 -14.31 -22.34 -13.84
C LYS A 364 -14.34 -21.15 -12.89
N PHE A 365 -13.89 -19.98 -13.36
CA PHE A 365 -13.86 -18.76 -12.56
C PHE A 365 -15.28 -18.33 -12.15
N LEU A 366 -16.25 -18.32 -13.09
CA LEU A 366 -17.65 -18.02 -12.79
C LEU A 366 -18.21 -18.93 -11.68
N ARG A 367 -17.97 -20.25 -11.78
CA ARG A 367 -18.43 -21.19 -10.76
C ARG A 367 -17.84 -20.87 -9.39
N LEU A 368 -16.55 -20.59 -9.32
CA LEU A 368 -15.85 -20.31 -8.06
C LEU A 368 -16.37 -19.02 -7.41
N VAL A 369 -16.63 -17.98 -8.20
CA VAL A 369 -17.22 -16.73 -7.72
C VAL A 369 -18.64 -16.95 -7.20
N ASN A 370 -19.49 -17.68 -7.95
CA ASN A 370 -20.85 -18.03 -7.51
C ASN A 370 -20.87 -18.84 -6.21
N GLU A 371 -19.93 -19.78 -6.04
CA GLU A 371 -19.79 -20.61 -4.84
C GLU A 371 -19.06 -19.90 -3.70
N LYS A 372 -18.61 -18.62 -3.90
CA LYS A 372 -17.81 -17.83 -2.95
C LYS A 372 -16.48 -18.51 -2.55
N LYS A 373 -15.93 -19.32 -3.44
CA LYS A 373 -14.62 -19.98 -3.29
C LYS A 373 -13.50 -19.07 -3.75
N TYR A 374 -13.34 -17.95 -3.05
CA TYR A 374 -12.41 -16.91 -3.47
C TYR A 374 -10.94 -17.34 -3.44
N ASP A 375 -10.53 -18.20 -2.50
CA ASP A 375 -9.16 -18.73 -2.44
C ASP A 375 -8.78 -19.48 -3.73
N GLU A 376 -9.72 -20.32 -4.23
CA GLU A 376 -9.53 -21.03 -5.51
C GLU A 376 -9.60 -20.06 -6.71
N ALA A 377 -10.41 -19.01 -6.63
CA ALA A 377 -10.48 -17.98 -7.67
C ALA A 377 -9.18 -17.16 -7.72
N LEU A 378 -8.59 -16.81 -6.57
CA LEU A 378 -7.29 -16.15 -6.47
C LEU A 378 -6.15 -17.01 -7.00
N SER A 379 -6.23 -18.35 -6.86
CA SER A 379 -5.22 -19.25 -7.43
C SER A 379 -5.17 -19.14 -8.96
N ILE A 380 -6.30 -18.84 -9.62
CA ILE A 380 -6.33 -18.60 -11.08
C ILE A 380 -5.57 -17.30 -11.42
N ALA A 381 -5.76 -16.25 -10.66
CA ALA A 381 -5.04 -14.99 -10.86
C ALA A 381 -3.53 -15.17 -10.63
N ARG A 382 -3.15 -15.86 -9.56
CA ARG A 382 -1.76 -16.18 -9.24
C ARG A 382 -1.10 -16.98 -10.35
N GLN A 383 -1.76 -18.02 -10.83
CA GLN A 383 -1.24 -18.85 -11.91
C GLN A 383 -0.99 -18.03 -13.18
N GLN A 384 -1.87 -17.10 -13.56
CA GLN A 384 -1.66 -16.25 -14.71
C GLN A 384 -0.40 -15.38 -14.58
N VAL A 385 -0.14 -14.84 -13.38
CA VAL A 385 1.07 -14.04 -13.11
C VAL A 385 2.33 -14.93 -13.17
N GLU A 386 2.27 -16.15 -12.67
CA GLU A 386 3.34 -17.15 -12.76
C GLU A 386 3.60 -17.58 -14.22
N ASP A 387 2.55 -17.68 -15.02
CA ASP A 387 2.63 -18.00 -16.46
C ASP A 387 3.07 -16.81 -17.32
N GLY A 388 3.37 -15.65 -16.72
CA GLY A 388 3.93 -14.48 -17.37
C GLY A 388 2.95 -13.36 -17.73
N ALA A 389 1.74 -13.34 -17.15
CA ALA A 389 0.88 -12.18 -17.25
C ALA A 389 1.51 -10.98 -16.54
N GLN A 390 1.59 -9.87 -17.23
CA GLN A 390 2.11 -8.59 -16.73
C GLN A 390 0.99 -7.66 -16.27
N VAL A 391 -0.25 -7.96 -16.66
CA VAL A 391 -1.51 -7.33 -16.23
C VAL A 391 -2.54 -8.44 -16.03
N VAL A 392 -3.43 -8.32 -15.06
CA VAL A 392 -4.54 -9.26 -14.86
C VAL A 392 -5.85 -8.57 -15.18
N ASP A 393 -6.57 -9.08 -16.16
CA ASP A 393 -7.94 -8.65 -16.50
C ASP A 393 -8.95 -9.27 -15.53
N VAL A 394 -9.83 -8.45 -14.95
CA VAL A 394 -10.87 -8.88 -14.02
C VAL A 394 -12.23 -8.41 -14.51
N ASN A 395 -13.12 -9.37 -14.79
CA ASN A 395 -14.49 -9.11 -15.21
C ASN A 395 -15.49 -9.93 -14.38
N MET A 396 -16.50 -9.24 -13.83
CA MET A 396 -17.57 -9.83 -12.99
C MET A 396 -18.96 -9.68 -13.64
N ASP A 397 -19.03 -9.39 -14.95
CA ASP A 397 -20.29 -9.17 -15.66
C ASP A 397 -21.02 -10.49 -15.93
N ASP A 398 -21.90 -10.86 -15.02
CA ASP A 398 -22.85 -11.98 -15.17
C ASP A 398 -24.25 -11.55 -14.72
N GLY A 399 -25.28 -12.11 -15.34
CA GLY A 399 -26.67 -11.74 -15.07
C GLY A 399 -27.20 -12.18 -13.69
N LEU A 400 -26.49 -13.09 -13.01
CA LEU A 400 -26.85 -13.64 -11.70
C LEU A 400 -25.98 -13.10 -10.56
N LEU A 401 -24.90 -12.37 -10.89
CA LEU A 401 -23.99 -11.79 -9.92
C LEU A 401 -24.34 -10.32 -9.63
N ASP A 402 -24.16 -9.90 -8.40
CA ASP A 402 -23.95 -8.49 -8.07
C ASP A 402 -22.52 -8.10 -8.49
N ALA A 403 -22.38 -7.69 -9.75
CA ALA A 403 -21.07 -7.44 -10.35
C ALA A 403 -20.29 -6.37 -9.59
N GLN A 404 -20.94 -5.35 -9.03
CA GLN A 404 -20.28 -4.29 -8.27
C GLN A 404 -19.72 -4.81 -6.94
N ALA A 405 -20.52 -5.58 -6.19
CA ALA A 405 -20.09 -6.17 -4.94
C ALA A 405 -18.98 -7.21 -5.16
N GLU A 406 -19.09 -8.04 -6.20
CA GLU A 406 -18.09 -9.05 -6.54
C GLU A 406 -16.78 -8.45 -7.02
N MET A 407 -16.81 -7.40 -7.84
CA MET A 407 -15.63 -6.65 -8.27
C MET A 407 -14.90 -6.07 -7.05
N THR A 408 -15.61 -5.37 -6.17
CA THR A 408 -15.06 -4.81 -4.95
C THR A 408 -14.44 -5.90 -4.07
N THR A 409 -15.14 -6.98 -3.82
CA THR A 409 -14.68 -8.09 -2.99
C THR A 409 -13.40 -8.71 -3.56
N PHE A 410 -13.41 -9.05 -4.84
CA PHE A 410 -12.29 -9.74 -5.48
C PHE A 410 -11.04 -8.84 -5.60
N LEU A 411 -11.19 -7.56 -5.93
CA LEU A 411 -10.08 -6.61 -5.96
C LEU A 411 -9.49 -6.34 -4.58
N ASN A 412 -10.33 -6.26 -3.54
CA ASN A 412 -9.86 -6.18 -2.17
C ASN A 412 -9.09 -7.43 -1.73
N LEU A 413 -9.49 -8.60 -2.19
CA LEU A 413 -8.77 -9.85 -1.96
C LEU A 413 -7.44 -9.87 -2.70
N ILE A 414 -7.39 -9.44 -3.96
CA ILE A 414 -6.14 -9.29 -4.73
C ILE A 414 -5.16 -8.37 -3.99
N ALA A 415 -5.61 -7.26 -3.42
CA ALA A 415 -4.77 -6.34 -2.68
C ALA A 415 -4.05 -6.99 -1.49
N SER A 416 -4.61 -8.07 -0.93
CA SER A 416 -4.00 -8.85 0.17
C SER A 416 -3.12 -10.02 -0.32
N GLU A 417 -2.93 -10.18 -1.64
CA GLU A 417 -2.12 -11.23 -2.27
C GLU A 417 -0.93 -10.63 -3.02
N PRO A 418 0.23 -10.43 -2.37
CA PRO A 418 1.36 -9.70 -2.95
C PRO A 418 1.87 -10.25 -4.28
N GLU A 419 1.81 -11.58 -4.48
CA GLU A 419 2.22 -12.19 -5.74
C GLU A 419 1.31 -11.78 -6.91
N ILE A 420 0.05 -11.48 -6.64
CA ILE A 420 -0.90 -11.00 -7.65
C ILE A 420 -0.85 -9.46 -7.70
N ALA A 421 -0.92 -8.83 -6.52
CA ALA A 421 -0.97 -7.37 -6.40
C ALA A 421 0.27 -6.65 -6.96
N ARG A 422 1.40 -7.34 -7.16
CA ARG A 422 2.61 -6.75 -7.75
C ARG A 422 2.41 -6.26 -9.18
N VAL A 423 1.49 -6.86 -9.94
CA VAL A 423 1.16 -6.42 -11.30
C VAL A 423 -0.08 -5.53 -11.32
N PRO A 424 -0.20 -4.62 -12.30
CA PRO A 424 -1.41 -3.82 -12.48
C PRO A 424 -2.63 -4.68 -12.85
N VAL A 425 -3.81 -4.18 -12.52
CA VAL A 425 -5.10 -4.80 -12.85
C VAL A 425 -5.78 -4.03 -13.97
N MET A 426 -6.41 -4.75 -14.90
CA MET A 426 -7.37 -4.22 -15.86
C MET A 426 -8.79 -4.46 -15.32
N ILE A 427 -9.52 -3.38 -15.06
CA ILE A 427 -10.92 -3.43 -14.62
C ILE A 427 -11.77 -3.52 -15.87
N ASP A 428 -12.39 -4.68 -16.11
CA ASP A 428 -13.21 -4.95 -17.29
C ASP A 428 -14.69 -5.06 -16.90
N SER A 429 -15.50 -4.18 -17.42
CA SER A 429 -16.96 -4.24 -17.29
C SER A 429 -17.67 -3.42 -18.34
N SER A 430 -18.85 -3.89 -18.73
CA SER A 430 -19.81 -3.16 -19.55
C SER A 430 -20.66 -2.16 -18.74
N LYS A 431 -20.58 -2.20 -17.40
CA LYS A 431 -21.35 -1.36 -16.48
C LYS A 431 -20.45 -0.33 -15.83
N TRP A 432 -20.81 0.92 -15.96
CA TRP A 432 -20.00 2.04 -15.47
C TRP A 432 -19.84 2.07 -13.95
N ASP A 433 -20.88 1.74 -13.20
CA ASP A 433 -20.86 1.64 -11.74
C ASP A 433 -19.88 0.57 -11.23
N VAL A 434 -19.74 -0.54 -11.94
CA VAL A 434 -18.75 -1.59 -11.65
C VAL A 434 -17.33 -1.09 -11.89
N ILE A 435 -17.10 -0.35 -12.98
CA ILE A 435 -15.78 0.26 -13.26
C ILE A 435 -15.39 1.22 -12.15
N VAL A 436 -16.28 2.13 -11.76
CA VAL A 436 -16.02 3.11 -10.70
C VAL A 436 -15.76 2.42 -9.36
N ALA A 437 -16.53 1.37 -9.02
CA ALA A 437 -16.29 0.59 -7.82
C ALA A 437 -14.89 -0.06 -7.83
N GLY A 438 -14.47 -0.61 -8.97
CA GLY A 438 -13.13 -1.18 -9.12
C GLY A 438 -12.01 -0.14 -8.99
N LEU A 439 -12.17 1.05 -9.57
CA LEU A 439 -11.20 2.15 -9.45
C LEU A 439 -10.96 2.58 -8.00
N LYS A 440 -11.96 2.51 -7.14
CA LYS A 440 -11.89 2.85 -5.72
C LYS A 440 -11.18 1.79 -4.86
N CYS A 441 -10.87 0.61 -5.41
CA CYS A 441 -10.21 -0.48 -4.70
C CYS A 441 -8.69 -0.56 -4.94
N LEU A 442 -8.19 0.04 -6.02
CA LEU A 442 -6.82 -0.16 -6.50
C LEU A 442 -5.90 1.00 -6.16
N GLN A 443 -4.88 0.73 -5.37
CA GLN A 443 -3.85 1.73 -5.04
C GLN A 443 -2.94 2.06 -6.23
N GLY A 444 -2.68 1.09 -7.12
CA GLY A 444 -1.84 1.27 -8.29
C GLY A 444 -2.55 1.97 -9.46
N LYS A 445 -1.79 2.28 -10.51
CA LYS A 445 -2.32 2.78 -11.77
C LYS A 445 -2.83 1.61 -12.60
N SER A 446 -4.15 1.43 -12.63
CA SER A 446 -4.89 0.39 -13.33
C SER A 446 -5.21 0.78 -14.77
N ILE A 447 -5.82 -0.15 -15.50
CA ILE A 447 -6.42 0.08 -16.82
C ILE A 447 -7.93 -0.11 -16.71
N VAL A 448 -8.69 0.79 -17.30
CA VAL A 448 -10.14 0.62 -17.46
C VAL A 448 -10.42 0.00 -18.85
N ASN A 449 -11.17 -1.08 -18.91
CA ASN A 449 -11.64 -1.74 -20.13
C ASN A 449 -13.19 -1.75 -20.09
N SER A 450 -13.89 -0.90 -20.80
CA SER A 450 -13.44 0.10 -21.75
C SER A 450 -14.42 1.29 -21.82
N ILE A 451 -14.03 2.33 -22.52
CA ILE A 451 -14.92 3.40 -22.96
C ILE A 451 -15.03 3.44 -24.48
N SER A 452 -16.11 4.02 -25.00
CA SER A 452 -16.32 4.18 -26.44
C SER A 452 -17.30 5.33 -26.72
N LEU A 453 -17.36 5.74 -27.98
CA LEU A 453 -18.31 6.74 -28.48
C LEU A 453 -19.73 6.19 -28.75
N LYS A 454 -20.00 4.96 -28.35
CA LYS A 454 -21.30 4.28 -28.59
C LYS A 454 -22.49 5.08 -28.07
N GLU A 455 -22.35 5.65 -26.87
CA GLU A 455 -23.41 6.42 -26.20
C GLU A 455 -23.28 7.94 -26.45
N GLY A 456 -22.45 8.32 -27.42
CA GLY A 456 -22.21 9.70 -27.80
C GLY A 456 -21.04 10.36 -27.08
N GLU A 457 -20.69 11.56 -27.58
CA GLU A 457 -19.51 12.30 -27.15
C GLU A 457 -19.58 12.76 -25.69
N GLU A 458 -20.75 13.26 -25.25
CA GLU A 458 -20.90 13.81 -23.89
C GLU A 458 -20.57 12.75 -22.82
N LYS A 459 -21.15 11.56 -22.95
CA LYS A 459 -20.95 10.45 -22.04
C LYS A 459 -19.51 9.93 -22.07
N PHE A 460 -18.95 9.85 -23.27
CA PHE A 460 -17.56 9.48 -23.46
C PHE A 460 -16.60 10.43 -22.72
N LEU A 461 -16.82 11.75 -22.83
CA LEU A 461 -16.02 12.75 -22.14
C LEU A 461 -16.21 12.71 -20.61
N GLU A 462 -17.43 12.46 -20.13
CA GLU A 462 -17.72 12.29 -18.70
C GLU A 462 -16.94 11.11 -18.12
N HIS A 463 -17.03 9.94 -18.76
CA HIS A 463 -16.31 8.74 -18.36
C HIS A 463 -14.79 8.94 -18.39
N ALA A 464 -14.28 9.57 -19.44
CA ALA A 464 -12.85 9.86 -19.56
C ALA A 464 -12.33 10.79 -18.46
N ARG A 465 -13.08 11.83 -18.08
CA ARG A 465 -12.72 12.72 -16.96
C ARG A 465 -12.68 11.95 -15.64
N THR A 466 -13.67 11.10 -15.40
CA THR A 466 -13.73 10.27 -14.20
C THR A 466 -12.54 9.31 -14.13
N ILE A 467 -12.20 8.61 -15.22
CA ILE A 467 -11.03 7.73 -15.28
C ILE A 467 -9.75 8.50 -14.96
N ARG A 468 -9.58 9.70 -15.55
CA ARG A 468 -8.44 10.56 -15.28
C ARG A 468 -8.37 10.96 -13.81
N GLN A 469 -9.48 11.33 -13.18
CA GLN A 469 -9.52 11.71 -11.75
C GLN A 469 -9.10 10.57 -10.82
N TYR A 470 -9.41 9.31 -11.18
CA TYR A 470 -8.95 8.14 -10.43
C TYR A 470 -7.54 7.67 -10.83
N GLY A 471 -6.91 8.29 -11.83
CA GLY A 471 -5.55 8.02 -12.23
C GLY A 471 -5.35 6.68 -12.92
N ALA A 472 -6.25 6.28 -13.78
CA ALA A 472 -6.12 5.06 -14.59
C ALA A 472 -5.84 5.37 -16.06
N ALA A 473 -5.21 4.41 -16.75
CA ALA A 473 -5.20 4.33 -18.19
C ALA A 473 -6.51 3.74 -18.70
N THR A 474 -6.82 3.88 -19.98
CA THR A 474 -8.08 3.37 -20.52
C THR A 474 -7.92 2.69 -21.87
N VAL A 475 -8.65 1.59 -22.03
CA VAL A 475 -8.91 1.00 -23.35
C VAL A 475 -10.05 1.78 -24.00
N VAL A 476 -9.86 2.20 -25.22
CA VAL A 476 -10.84 2.89 -26.06
C VAL A 476 -11.22 1.99 -27.23
N MET A 477 -12.42 1.45 -27.21
CA MET A 477 -12.90 0.62 -28.30
C MET A 477 -13.29 1.44 -29.53
N ALA A 478 -12.95 0.94 -30.69
CA ALA A 478 -13.39 1.51 -31.97
C ALA A 478 -14.89 1.24 -32.22
N PHE A 479 -15.71 1.98 -31.48
CA PHE A 479 -17.16 1.85 -31.47
C PHE A 479 -17.78 3.24 -31.30
N ASP A 480 -18.65 3.65 -32.22
CA ASP A 480 -19.33 4.94 -32.14
C ASP A 480 -20.85 4.79 -32.25
N GLU A 481 -21.56 5.89 -32.44
CA GLU A 481 -23.01 5.97 -32.53
C GLU A 481 -23.59 5.16 -33.71
N LYS A 482 -22.75 4.90 -34.72
CA LYS A 482 -23.10 4.07 -35.88
C LYS A 482 -22.90 2.58 -35.67
N GLY A 483 -22.24 2.19 -34.58
CA GLY A 483 -21.96 0.82 -34.22
C GLY A 483 -20.44 0.52 -34.19
N GLN A 484 -20.12 -0.78 -34.06
CA GLN A 484 -18.76 -1.29 -34.03
C GLN A 484 -18.05 -1.04 -35.38
N ALA A 485 -16.85 -0.52 -35.31
CA ALA A 485 -16.01 -0.35 -36.50
C ALA A 485 -15.45 -1.72 -36.93
N ASP A 486 -15.83 -2.17 -38.11
CA ASP A 486 -15.47 -3.46 -38.70
C ASP A 486 -14.45 -3.33 -39.83
N THR A 487 -14.51 -2.25 -40.62
CA THR A 487 -13.57 -1.98 -41.71
C THR A 487 -12.38 -1.11 -41.28
N TYR A 488 -11.27 -1.18 -42.00
CA TYR A 488 -10.07 -0.37 -41.77
C TYR A 488 -10.40 1.12 -41.63
N GLU A 489 -11.16 1.67 -42.60
CA GLU A 489 -11.53 3.08 -42.66
C GLU A 489 -12.32 3.52 -41.43
N ARG A 490 -13.27 2.70 -41.00
CA ARG A 490 -14.07 2.96 -39.82
C ARG A 490 -13.22 2.89 -38.54
N LYS A 491 -12.31 1.92 -38.42
CA LYS A 491 -11.41 1.77 -37.27
C LYS A 491 -10.57 3.03 -37.09
N ILE A 492 -9.93 3.52 -38.16
CA ILE A 492 -9.06 4.71 -38.06
C ILE A 492 -9.88 6.00 -37.83
N GLU A 493 -11.07 6.14 -38.45
CA GLU A 493 -11.95 7.29 -38.22
C GLU A 493 -12.36 7.43 -36.75
N VAL A 494 -12.85 6.34 -36.16
CA VAL A 494 -13.33 6.33 -34.76
C VAL A 494 -12.17 6.55 -33.79
N CYS A 495 -11.02 5.87 -34.00
CA CYS A 495 -9.86 6.05 -33.15
C CYS A 495 -9.28 7.47 -33.22
N ALA A 496 -9.22 8.07 -34.40
CA ALA A 496 -8.76 9.46 -34.56
C ALA A 496 -9.68 10.46 -33.82
N ARG A 497 -11.00 10.30 -33.97
CA ARG A 497 -11.99 11.14 -33.29
C ARG A 497 -11.88 11.00 -31.76
N ALA A 498 -11.82 9.77 -31.27
CA ALA A 498 -11.68 9.50 -29.83
C ALA A 498 -10.38 10.08 -29.27
N TYR A 499 -9.25 9.91 -29.96
CA TYR A 499 -7.97 10.47 -29.57
C TYR A 499 -8.02 12.00 -29.43
N GLN A 500 -8.56 12.67 -30.45
CA GLN A 500 -8.70 14.13 -30.43
C GLN A 500 -9.53 14.61 -29.24
N LEU A 501 -10.65 13.96 -28.97
CA LEU A 501 -11.53 14.28 -27.84
C LEU A 501 -10.84 14.09 -26.50
N LEU A 502 -10.10 13.01 -26.32
CA LEU A 502 -9.40 12.70 -25.07
C LEU A 502 -8.27 13.68 -24.81
N VAL A 503 -7.44 13.95 -25.83
CA VAL A 503 -6.26 14.80 -25.66
C VAL A 503 -6.66 16.28 -25.57
N GLU A 504 -7.51 16.77 -26.47
CA GLU A 504 -7.83 18.21 -26.55
C GLU A 504 -8.89 18.66 -25.56
N LYS A 505 -9.96 17.85 -25.32
CA LYS A 505 -11.09 18.25 -24.46
C LYS A 505 -10.95 17.77 -23.01
N VAL A 506 -10.32 16.63 -22.78
CA VAL A 506 -10.14 16.08 -21.42
C VAL A 506 -8.74 16.37 -20.88
N GLY A 507 -7.74 16.59 -21.74
CA GLY A 507 -6.35 16.68 -21.34
C GLY A 507 -5.81 15.34 -20.84
N PHE A 508 -6.28 14.25 -21.44
CA PHE A 508 -5.82 12.90 -21.14
C PHE A 508 -4.37 12.73 -21.65
N ASN A 509 -3.53 12.07 -20.86
CA ASN A 509 -2.17 11.78 -21.31
C ASN A 509 -2.23 10.83 -22.52
N PRO A 510 -1.65 11.16 -23.68
CA PRO A 510 -1.65 10.27 -24.85
C PRO A 510 -1.12 8.87 -24.56
N HIS A 511 -0.13 8.72 -23.66
CA HIS A 511 0.42 7.43 -23.28
C HIS A 511 -0.55 6.57 -22.45
N ASP A 512 -1.59 7.16 -21.85
CA ASP A 512 -2.60 6.42 -21.08
C ASP A 512 -3.78 5.95 -21.94
N ILE A 513 -3.73 6.20 -23.27
CA ILE A 513 -4.76 5.79 -24.22
C ILE A 513 -4.33 4.48 -24.92
N ILE A 514 -5.17 3.46 -24.79
CA ILE A 514 -4.94 2.14 -25.37
C ILE A 514 -6.12 1.86 -26.32
N PHE A 515 -5.90 1.85 -27.64
CA PHE A 515 -6.96 1.56 -28.59
C PHE A 515 -7.18 0.05 -28.73
N ASP A 516 -8.43 -0.38 -28.71
CA ASP A 516 -8.88 -1.67 -29.22
C ASP A 516 -9.65 -1.46 -30.53
N PRO A 517 -9.02 -1.63 -31.69
CA PRO A 517 -9.70 -1.48 -32.97
C PRO A 517 -10.58 -2.69 -33.33
N ASN A 518 -11.04 -3.44 -32.34
CA ASN A 518 -11.92 -4.60 -32.41
C ASN A 518 -11.31 -5.82 -33.12
N VAL A 519 -10.86 -6.80 -32.35
CA VAL A 519 -10.53 -8.13 -32.88
C VAL A 519 -11.82 -8.91 -33.13
N LEU A 520 -12.13 -9.15 -34.38
CA LEU A 520 -13.35 -9.84 -34.82
C LEU A 520 -13.03 -11.24 -35.36
N ALA A 521 -14.01 -12.15 -35.30
CA ALA A 521 -13.86 -13.53 -35.73
C ALA A 521 -13.68 -13.62 -37.25
N VAL A 522 -12.70 -14.42 -37.66
CA VAL A 522 -12.46 -14.76 -39.09
C VAL A 522 -12.88 -16.20 -39.39
N ALA A 523 -12.91 -16.58 -40.65
CA ALA A 523 -13.32 -17.92 -41.12
C ALA A 523 -14.72 -18.34 -40.62
N THR A 524 -15.66 -17.41 -40.63
CA THR A 524 -17.04 -17.63 -40.20
C THR A 524 -17.95 -18.19 -41.30
N GLY A 525 -17.46 -18.27 -42.50
CA GLY A 525 -18.23 -18.64 -43.72
C GLY A 525 -18.94 -17.43 -44.37
N MET A 526 -18.69 -16.18 -43.88
CA MET A 526 -19.18 -14.95 -44.44
C MET A 526 -18.03 -14.17 -45.07
N ASP A 527 -18.15 -13.82 -46.33
CA ASP A 527 -17.08 -13.13 -47.10
C ASP A 527 -16.70 -11.78 -46.49
N GLU A 528 -17.67 -11.07 -45.89
CA GLU A 528 -17.50 -9.80 -45.20
C GLU A 528 -16.51 -9.88 -44.03
N HIS A 529 -16.38 -11.05 -43.38
CA HIS A 529 -15.53 -11.26 -42.23
C HIS A 529 -14.08 -11.65 -42.59
N ASN A 530 -13.82 -11.97 -43.87
CA ASN A 530 -12.50 -12.46 -44.29
C ASN A 530 -11.38 -11.43 -44.10
N ASN A 531 -11.72 -10.14 -44.11
CA ASN A 531 -10.73 -9.07 -44.01
C ASN A 531 -10.53 -8.51 -42.57
N TYR A 532 -11.30 -8.95 -41.60
CA TYR A 532 -11.31 -8.38 -40.25
C TYR A 532 -9.93 -8.37 -39.55
N ALA A 533 -9.16 -9.45 -39.69
CA ALA A 533 -7.82 -9.52 -39.09
C ALA A 533 -6.85 -8.59 -39.83
N VAL A 534 -6.91 -8.52 -41.15
CA VAL A 534 -6.10 -7.59 -41.98
C VAL A 534 -6.41 -6.15 -41.62
N ASP A 535 -7.68 -5.80 -41.49
CA ASP A 535 -8.11 -4.44 -41.17
C ASP A 535 -7.66 -4.03 -39.75
N PHE A 536 -7.68 -4.96 -38.79
CA PHE A 536 -7.10 -4.73 -37.46
C PHE A 536 -5.61 -4.46 -37.53
N ILE A 537 -4.82 -5.31 -38.22
CA ILE A 537 -3.38 -5.19 -38.38
C ILE A 537 -3.01 -3.87 -39.05
N ARG A 538 -3.70 -3.50 -40.11
CA ARG A 538 -3.47 -2.23 -40.81
C ARG A 538 -3.84 -1.02 -39.94
N ALA A 539 -4.97 -1.10 -39.25
CA ALA A 539 -5.39 -0.04 -38.33
C ALA A 539 -4.39 0.15 -37.17
N THR A 540 -3.83 -0.94 -36.65
CA THR A 540 -2.74 -0.89 -35.66
C THR A 540 -1.56 -0.06 -36.16
N GLY A 541 -1.06 -0.35 -37.35
CA GLY A 541 0.06 0.41 -37.95
C GLY A 541 -0.27 1.88 -38.16
N TRP A 542 -1.50 2.17 -38.58
CA TRP A 542 -1.96 3.55 -38.76
C TRP A 542 -2.07 4.30 -37.39
N ILE A 543 -2.65 3.69 -36.34
CA ILE A 543 -2.77 4.27 -35.00
C ILE A 543 -1.38 4.62 -34.46
N ARG A 544 -0.44 3.70 -34.52
CA ARG A 544 0.93 3.90 -34.00
C ARG A 544 1.67 5.03 -34.71
N LYS A 545 1.38 5.22 -35.99
CA LYS A 545 2.00 6.28 -36.79
C LYS A 545 1.35 7.65 -36.65
N ASN A 546 0.03 7.71 -36.49
CA ASN A 546 -0.73 8.96 -36.60
C ASN A 546 -1.29 9.47 -35.25
N LEU A 547 -1.34 8.63 -34.19
CA LEU A 547 -1.82 8.99 -32.85
C LEU A 547 -0.66 8.86 -31.84
N PRO A 548 0.20 9.88 -31.76
CA PRO A 548 1.43 9.81 -30.95
C PRO A 548 1.16 9.47 -29.48
N GLY A 549 1.93 8.56 -28.93
CA GLY A 549 1.81 8.09 -27.54
C GLY A 549 0.78 6.98 -27.33
N ALA A 550 -0.22 6.84 -28.21
CA ALA A 550 -1.26 5.82 -28.04
C ALA A 550 -0.74 4.39 -28.22
N HIS A 551 -1.27 3.47 -27.45
CA HIS A 551 -1.01 2.03 -27.48
C HIS A 551 -2.12 1.28 -28.20
N VAL A 552 -1.87 0.01 -28.55
CA VAL A 552 -2.87 -0.85 -29.19
C VAL A 552 -2.97 -2.17 -28.47
N SER A 553 -4.21 -2.56 -28.11
CA SER A 553 -4.56 -3.82 -27.48
C SER A 553 -5.72 -4.49 -28.22
N GLY A 554 -6.10 -5.68 -27.77
CA GLY A 554 -7.28 -6.37 -28.28
C GLY A 554 -7.49 -7.73 -27.61
N GLY A 555 -8.74 -8.17 -27.59
CA GLY A 555 -9.14 -9.49 -27.12
C GLY A 555 -8.81 -10.56 -28.14
N VAL A 556 -7.61 -11.11 -28.11
CA VAL A 556 -7.07 -12.02 -29.17
C VAL A 556 -7.89 -13.30 -29.32
N SER A 557 -8.48 -13.79 -28.26
CA SER A 557 -9.33 -15.00 -28.28
C SER A 557 -10.57 -14.87 -29.17
N ASN A 558 -11.02 -13.67 -29.50
CA ASN A 558 -12.18 -13.42 -30.39
C ASN A 558 -11.89 -13.83 -31.83
N LEU A 559 -10.66 -13.69 -32.30
CA LEU A 559 -10.24 -14.01 -33.66
C LEU A 559 -10.67 -15.42 -34.11
N SER A 560 -10.48 -16.38 -33.20
CA SER A 560 -10.65 -17.81 -33.47
C SER A 560 -11.99 -18.40 -33.00
N PHE A 561 -13.00 -17.55 -32.83
CA PHE A 561 -14.30 -17.95 -32.29
C PHE A 561 -14.96 -19.06 -33.12
N SER A 562 -14.80 -19.04 -34.44
CA SER A 562 -15.28 -20.06 -35.39
C SER A 562 -14.65 -21.46 -35.16
N PHE A 563 -13.50 -21.55 -34.49
CA PHE A 563 -12.80 -22.80 -34.19
C PHE A 563 -12.95 -23.25 -32.74
N ARG A 564 -14.01 -22.85 -32.05
CA ARG A 564 -14.29 -23.34 -30.69
C ARG A 564 -14.33 -24.86 -30.65
N GLY A 565 -13.57 -25.46 -29.71
CA GLY A 565 -13.44 -26.93 -29.58
C GLY A 565 -12.15 -27.49 -30.20
N ASN A 566 -11.36 -26.71 -30.94
CA ASN A 566 -10.04 -27.10 -31.43
C ASN A 566 -8.97 -26.16 -30.86
N ASN A 567 -8.47 -26.46 -29.67
CA ASN A 567 -7.55 -25.55 -28.95
C ASN A 567 -6.25 -25.31 -29.71
N TYR A 568 -5.69 -26.34 -30.36
CA TYR A 568 -4.43 -26.19 -31.08
C TYR A 568 -4.53 -25.19 -32.25
N ILE A 569 -5.59 -25.32 -33.09
CA ILE A 569 -5.80 -24.38 -34.21
C ILE A 569 -6.03 -22.97 -33.68
N ARG A 570 -6.80 -22.82 -32.60
CA ARG A 570 -7.05 -21.52 -31.99
C ARG A 570 -5.76 -20.86 -31.50
N GLU A 571 -4.93 -21.59 -30.77
CA GLU A 571 -3.65 -21.08 -30.26
C GLU A 571 -2.68 -20.74 -31.41
N ALA A 572 -2.64 -21.58 -32.44
CA ALA A 572 -1.84 -21.31 -33.65
C ALA A 572 -2.35 -20.07 -34.41
N MET A 573 -3.67 -19.87 -34.52
CA MET A 573 -4.24 -18.65 -35.10
C MET A 573 -3.87 -17.39 -34.28
N HIS A 574 -3.89 -17.49 -32.96
CA HIS A 574 -3.48 -16.41 -32.09
C HIS A 574 -2.00 -16.07 -32.27
N ALA A 575 -1.13 -17.09 -32.35
CA ALA A 575 0.30 -16.89 -32.57
C ALA A 575 0.59 -16.20 -33.91
N VAL A 576 -0.09 -16.63 -34.98
CA VAL A 576 0.06 -16.00 -36.30
C VAL A 576 -0.46 -14.58 -36.32
N PHE A 577 -1.63 -14.34 -35.77
CA PHE A 577 -2.20 -12.98 -35.69
C PHE A 577 -1.28 -12.03 -34.89
N LEU A 578 -0.84 -12.45 -33.71
CA LEU A 578 0.05 -11.65 -32.86
C LEU A 578 1.38 -11.37 -33.55
N TYR A 579 1.95 -12.37 -34.27
CA TYR A 579 3.18 -12.16 -35.02
C TYR A 579 3.08 -10.99 -36.00
N HIS A 580 1.97 -10.89 -36.74
CA HIS A 580 1.76 -9.81 -37.71
C HIS A 580 1.34 -8.50 -37.04
N ALA A 581 0.48 -8.56 -36.03
CA ALA A 581 -0.02 -7.36 -35.32
C ALA A 581 1.07 -6.67 -34.48
N ILE A 582 1.94 -7.43 -33.81
CA ILE A 582 3.09 -6.89 -33.07
C ILE A 582 4.08 -6.18 -34.02
N ARG A 583 4.32 -6.72 -35.21
CA ARG A 583 5.19 -6.08 -36.22
C ARG A 583 4.63 -4.75 -36.69
N GLU A 584 3.33 -4.56 -36.69
CA GLU A 584 2.66 -3.29 -37.00
C GLU A 584 2.52 -2.38 -35.78
N GLY A 585 2.97 -2.84 -34.58
CA GLY A 585 3.05 -2.03 -33.38
C GLY A 585 2.00 -2.30 -32.29
N MET A 586 1.28 -3.43 -32.35
CA MET A 586 0.47 -3.90 -31.24
C MET A 586 1.39 -4.25 -30.07
N ASP A 587 1.24 -3.59 -28.96
CA ASP A 587 2.15 -3.71 -27.81
C ASP A 587 1.49 -4.30 -26.55
N MET A 588 0.20 -4.61 -26.61
CA MET A 588 -0.56 -5.22 -25.52
C MET A 588 -1.64 -6.15 -26.08
N GLY A 589 -2.06 -7.15 -25.32
CA GLY A 589 -3.18 -8.02 -25.75
C GLY A 589 -3.74 -8.84 -24.59
N ILE A 590 -5.07 -8.99 -24.60
CA ILE A 590 -5.79 -9.86 -23.68
C ILE A 590 -5.69 -11.28 -24.19
N VAL A 591 -4.90 -12.12 -23.53
CA VAL A 591 -4.48 -13.43 -23.96
C VAL A 591 -4.50 -14.45 -22.83
N ASN A 592 -4.41 -15.74 -23.17
CA ASN A 592 -4.08 -16.76 -22.21
C ASN A 592 -2.55 -16.84 -22.02
N PRO A 593 -1.97 -16.44 -20.89
CA PRO A 593 -0.51 -16.42 -20.72
C PRO A 593 0.11 -17.83 -20.73
N ALA A 594 -0.67 -18.86 -20.41
CA ALA A 594 -0.22 -20.26 -20.46
C ALA A 594 -0.11 -20.86 -21.88
N THR A 595 -0.40 -20.07 -22.92
CA THR A 595 -0.32 -20.56 -24.30
C THR A 595 1.12 -20.83 -24.69
N ALA A 596 1.41 -22.06 -25.12
CA ALA A 596 2.77 -22.50 -25.45
C ALA A 596 3.06 -22.53 -26.96
N VAL A 597 2.10 -22.20 -27.81
CA VAL A 597 2.28 -22.28 -29.28
C VAL A 597 3.00 -21.01 -29.77
N LEU A 598 4.21 -21.19 -30.28
CA LEU A 598 4.98 -20.13 -30.93
C LEU A 598 4.79 -20.17 -32.45
N TYR A 599 4.83 -19.01 -33.10
CA TYR A 599 4.72 -18.90 -34.55
C TYR A 599 5.72 -19.82 -35.29
N THR A 600 6.96 -19.90 -34.79
CA THR A 600 8.05 -20.71 -35.37
C THR A 600 7.86 -22.22 -35.20
N ASP A 601 7.03 -22.64 -34.27
CA ASP A 601 6.83 -24.06 -33.96
C ASP A 601 5.64 -24.66 -34.71
N ILE A 602 4.88 -23.83 -35.42
CA ILE A 602 3.74 -24.26 -36.20
C ILE A 602 4.26 -24.97 -37.47
N PRO A 603 3.83 -26.23 -37.76
CA PRO A 603 4.19 -26.92 -39.00
C PRO A 603 3.89 -26.10 -40.26
N ALA A 604 4.80 -26.08 -41.22
CA ALA A 604 4.75 -25.16 -42.36
C ALA A 604 3.44 -25.24 -43.16
N ASP A 605 2.88 -26.42 -43.35
CA ASP A 605 1.60 -26.65 -44.04
C ASP A 605 0.39 -26.08 -43.25
N ILE A 606 0.41 -26.14 -41.92
CA ILE A 606 -0.61 -25.55 -41.05
C ILE A 606 -0.43 -24.03 -40.97
N LEU A 607 0.82 -23.58 -40.87
CA LEU A 607 1.15 -22.16 -40.82
C LEU A 607 0.67 -21.46 -42.11
N GLU A 608 0.93 -22.04 -43.30
CA GLU A 608 0.46 -21.48 -44.59
C GLU A 608 -1.06 -21.30 -44.58
N ARG A 609 -1.81 -22.31 -44.12
CA ARG A 609 -3.29 -22.28 -44.10
C ARG A 609 -3.83 -21.26 -43.11
N ILE A 610 -3.18 -21.12 -41.96
CA ILE A 610 -3.57 -20.10 -40.96
C ILE A 610 -3.23 -18.71 -41.47
N GLU A 611 -2.07 -18.48 -42.06
CA GLU A 611 -1.72 -17.21 -42.71
C GLU A 611 -2.66 -16.84 -43.84
N ASP A 612 -3.08 -17.81 -44.67
CA ASP A 612 -4.06 -17.58 -45.73
C ASP A 612 -5.37 -17.03 -45.17
N VAL A 613 -5.82 -17.51 -43.98
CA VAL A 613 -7.00 -17.02 -43.29
C VAL A 613 -6.77 -15.65 -42.63
N VAL A 614 -5.71 -15.52 -41.84
CA VAL A 614 -5.42 -14.31 -41.06
C VAL A 614 -5.11 -13.11 -41.98
N LEU A 615 -4.43 -13.36 -43.08
CA LEU A 615 -4.04 -12.32 -44.03
C LEU A 615 -4.97 -12.25 -45.25
N ASN A 616 -6.04 -13.03 -45.28
CA ASN A 616 -7.02 -13.08 -46.38
C ASN A 616 -6.33 -13.22 -47.75
N ARG A 617 -5.40 -14.21 -47.89
CA ARG A 617 -4.59 -14.38 -49.11
C ARG A 617 -5.32 -15.05 -50.26
N ARG A 618 -6.41 -15.80 -49.94
CA ARG A 618 -7.17 -16.56 -50.93
C ARG A 618 -8.62 -16.77 -50.53
N PRO A 619 -9.55 -16.87 -51.47
CA PRO A 619 -10.98 -16.98 -51.20
C PRO A 619 -11.40 -18.26 -50.44
N ASP A 620 -10.72 -19.40 -50.67
CA ASP A 620 -11.00 -20.71 -50.05
C ASP A 620 -10.19 -20.96 -48.77
N ALA A 621 -9.59 -19.95 -48.19
CA ALA A 621 -8.72 -20.09 -47.02
C ALA A 621 -9.46 -20.67 -45.80
N ALA A 622 -10.69 -20.22 -45.58
CA ALA A 622 -11.52 -20.68 -44.43
C ALA A 622 -11.85 -22.16 -44.55
N GLU A 623 -12.30 -22.62 -45.75
CA GLU A 623 -12.63 -24.00 -46.00
C GLU A 623 -11.43 -24.93 -45.80
N ARG A 624 -10.28 -24.57 -46.34
CA ARG A 624 -9.01 -25.30 -46.19
C ARG A 624 -8.58 -25.46 -44.74
N LEU A 625 -8.71 -24.40 -43.94
CA LEU A 625 -8.37 -24.45 -42.51
C LEU A 625 -9.36 -25.29 -41.72
N ILE A 626 -10.67 -25.24 -42.04
CA ILE A 626 -11.72 -26.09 -41.42
C ILE A 626 -11.43 -27.57 -41.65
N GLU A 627 -11.13 -27.96 -42.92
CA GLU A 627 -10.72 -29.33 -43.25
C GLU A 627 -9.51 -29.82 -42.43
N THR A 628 -8.49 -28.93 -42.29
CA THR A 628 -7.32 -29.24 -41.49
C THR A 628 -7.67 -29.38 -40.00
N ALA A 629 -8.52 -28.50 -39.48
CA ALA A 629 -8.99 -28.59 -38.08
C ALA A 629 -9.75 -29.91 -37.79
N GLU A 630 -10.57 -30.36 -38.72
CA GLU A 630 -11.28 -31.66 -38.60
C GLU A 630 -10.33 -32.85 -38.65
N GLN A 631 -9.34 -32.84 -39.56
CA GLN A 631 -8.33 -33.87 -39.65
C GLN A 631 -7.48 -33.97 -38.38
N LEU A 632 -7.04 -32.85 -37.83
CA LEU A 632 -6.27 -32.80 -36.59
C LEU A 632 -7.10 -33.27 -35.39
N LYS A 633 -8.38 -32.90 -35.34
CA LYS A 633 -9.29 -33.34 -34.29
C LYS A 633 -9.51 -34.86 -34.35
N ALA A 634 -9.73 -35.43 -35.54
CA ALA A 634 -9.88 -36.84 -35.73
C ALA A 634 -8.59 -37.61 -35.34
N ALA A 635 -7.42 -37.10 -35.71
CA ALA A 635 -6.13 -37.67 -35.32
C ALA A 635 -5.90 -37.63 -33.81
N ALA A 636 -6.27 -36.51 -33.15
CA ALA A 636 -6.17 -36.36 -31.68
C ALA A 636 -7.15 -37.29 -30.92
N GLU A 637 -8.34 -37.51 -31.44
CA GLU A 637 -9.32 -38.44 -30.85
C GLU A 637 -8.85 -39.90 -30.98
N GLN A 638 -8.20 -40.30 -32.09
CA GLN A 638 -7.58 -41.61 -32.25
C GLN A 638 -6.40 -41.81 -31.28
N GLN A 639 -5.65 -40.79 -30.93
CA GLN A 639 -4.55 -40.86 -29.96
C GLN A 639 -5.02 -40.86 -28.49
N LYS A 640 -6.18 -40.24 -28.18
CA LYS A 640 -6.77 -40.25 -26.82
C LYS A 640 -7.23 -41.63 -26.33
N GLY A 641 -7.39 -42.61 -27.24
CA GLY A 641 -7.65 -44.00 -26.86
C GLY A 641 -6.52 -44.71 -26.12
N ASN A 642 -5.31 -44.11 -26.04
CA ASN A 642 -4.11 -44.72 -25.47
C ASN A 642 -3.39 -43.89 -24.42
N ALA A 643 -3.96 -42.80 -23.92
CA ALA A 643 -3.29 -41.94 -22.90
C ALA A 643 -4.20 -41.75 -21.69
N THR A 644 -3.95 -42.56 -20.68
CA THR A 644 -4.32 -42.27 -19.29
C THR A 644 -3.50 -41.07 -18.75
N ASP A 645 -4.23 -40.20 -18.07
CA ASP A 645 -3.71 -39.14 -17.19
C ASP A 645 -2.65 -38.17 -17.76
N LYS A 646 -3.10 -36.98 -18.15
CA LYS A 646 -2.26 -35.77 -18.05
C LYS A 646 -2.09 -35.45 -16.55
N GLN A 647 -1.04 -35.97 -15.96
CA GLN A 647 -0.50 -35.41 -14.72
C GLN A 647 -0.20 -33.93 -14.98
N VAL A 648 -0.82 -33.08 -14.19
CA VAL A 648 -0.35 -31.68 -13.96
C VAL A 648 1.14 -31.78 -13.64
N ALA A 649 1.99 -31.04 -14.31
CA ALA A 649 3.42 -31.04 -14.02
C ALA A 649 3.61 -30.76 -12.53
N PRO A 650 4.32 -31.66 -11.81
CA PRO A 650 4.43 -31.49 -10.37
C PRO A 650 5.20 -30.21 -10.10
N LEU A 651 4.66 -29.38 -9.20
CA LEU A 651 5.32 -28.15 -8.73
C LEU A 651 6.73 -28.48 -8.26
N SER A 652 7.73 -27.85 -8.85
CA SER A 652 9.14 -28.19 -8.64
C SER A 652 9.58 -28.17 -7.17
N TRP A 653 8.94 -27.35 -6.34
CA TRP A 653 9.23 -27.22 -4.91
C TRP A 653 8.64 -28.35 -4.05
N ARG A 654 7.68 -29.13 -4.57
CA ARG A 654 7.09 -30.28 -3.87
C ARG A 654 7.82 -31.59 -4.17
N ASN A 655 8.58 -31.66 -5.26
CA ASN A 655 9.22 -32.91 -5.69
C ASN A 655 10.48 -33.22 -4.88
N GLY A 656 10.45 -34.32 -4.16
CA GLY A 656 11.58 -34.81 -3.38
C GLY A 656 11.85 -34.04 -2.09
N THR A 657 10.94 -33.16 -1.67
CA THR A 657 11.03 -32.41 -0.41
C THR A 657 10.26 -33.12 0.70
N SER A 658 10.75 -32.98 1.95
CA SER A 658 10.04 -33.52 3.11
C SER A 658 8.75 -32.74 3.41
N VAL A 659 7.83 -33.31 4.16
CA VAL A 659 6.58 -32.65 4.53
C VAL A 659 6.85 -31.38 5.36
N GLU A 660 7.88 -31.39 6.18
CA GLU A 660 8.32 -30.23 6.97
C GLU A 660 8.79 -29.07 6.09
N GLU A 661 9.57 -29.38 5.04
CA GLU A 661 10.03 -28.36 4.07
C GLU A 661 8.87 -27.82 3.25
N ARG A 662 7.90 -28.66 2.88
CA ARG A 662 6.69 -28.22 2.17
C ARG A 662 5.83 -27.30 3.03
N LEU A 663 5.60 -27.66 4.30
CA LEU A 663 4.86 -26.83 5.25
C LEU A 663 5.56 -25.50 5.53
N LYS A 664 6.88 -25.53 5.72
CA LYS A 664 7.69 -24.32 5.87
C LYS A 664 7.62 -23.44 4.62
N HIS A 665 7.72 -24.00 3.43
CA HIS A 665 7.59 -23.28 2.17
C HIS A 665 6.20 -22.68 2.00
N ALA A 666 5.15 -23.48 2.27
CA ALA A 666 3.76 -23.03 2.20
C ALA A 666 3.51 -21.81 3.09
N LEU A 667 4.03 -21.81 4.32
CA LEU A 667 3.96 -20.64 5.21
C LEU A 667 4.77 -19.47 4.68
N THR A 668 6.04 -19.68 4.31
CA THR A 668 6.92 -18.60 3.84
C THR A 668 6.35 -17.88 2.62
N LYS A 669 5.65 -18.61 1.73
CA LYS A 669 5.02 -18.07 0.52
C LYS A 669 3.54 -17.74 0.69
N GLY A 670 2.95 -18.10 1.81
CA GLY A 670 1.53 -17.92 2.05
C GLY A 670 0.63 -18.77 1.15
N ILE A 671 1.04 -20.00 0.82
CA ILE A 671 0.33 -20.93 -0.07
C ILE A 671 -0.55 -21.84 0.77
N GLY A 672 -1.87 -21.71 0.65
CA GLY A 672 -2.84 -22.52 1.39
C GLY A 672 -3.39 -23.74 0.66
N ASP A 673 -3.06 -23.91 -0.64
CA ASP A 673 -3.73 -24.83 -1.54
C ASP A 673 -3.46 -26.32 -1.23
N TYR A 674 -2.30 -26.63 -0.64
CA TYR A 674 -1.85 -28.01 -0.38
C TYR A 674 -1.80 -28.35 1.12
N LEU A 675 -2.28 -27.47 1.98
CA LEU A 675 -2.18 -27.64 3.44
C LEU A 675 -2.92 -28.91 3.92
N GLU A 676 -4.07 -29.22 3.36
CA GLU A 676 -4.84 -30.40 3.77
C GLU A 676 -4.06 -31.71 3.51
N GLU A 677 -3.44 -31.83 2.33
CA GLU A 677 -2.63 -32.97 1.94
C GLU A 677 -1.37 -33.09 2.81
N ASP A 678 -0.63 -31.99 2.94
CA ASP A 678 0.62 -31.95 3.67
C ASP A 678 0.42 -32.17 5.17
N LEU A 679 -0.63 -31.61 5.75
CA LEU A 679 -0.98 -31.81 7.17
C LEU A 679 -1.49 -33.24 7.42
N ALA A 680 -2.26 -33.82 6.48
CA ALA A 680 -2.67 -35.21 6.58
C ALA A 680 -1.48 -36.21 6.49
N GLU A 681 -0.41 -35.85 5.77
CA GLU A 681 0.86 -36.59 5.75
C GLU A 681 1.63 -36.38 7.07
N ALA A 682 1.71 -35.13 7.53
CA ALA A 682 2.40 -34.80 8.79
C ALA A 682 1.77 -35.50 10.00
N LEU A 683 0.44 -35.62 10.07
CA LEU A 683 -0.29 -36.35 11.13
C LEU A 683 0.08 -37.84 11.22
N LYS A 684 0.66 -38.42 10.15
CA LYS A 684 1.16 -39.79 10.18
C LYS A 684 2.58 -39.89 10.73
N LEU A 685 3.31 -38.82 10.71
CA LEU A 685 4.73 -38.76 11.10
C LEU A 685 4.93 -38.23 12.52
N TYR A 686 4.03 -37.36 12.98
CA TYR A 686 4.12 -36.72 14.29
C TYR A 686 3.20 -37.42 15.30
N PRO A 687 3.67 -37.66 16.56
CA PRO A 687 2.88 -38.35 17.59
C PRO A 687 1.62 -37.60 18.00
N LYS A 688 1.64 -36.26 17.92
CA LYS A 688 0.51 -35.38 18.27
C LYS A 688 0.37 -34.27 17.24
N ALA A 689 -0.87 -33.85 17.01
CA ALA A 689 -1.17 -32.74 16.10
C ALA A 689 -0.52 -31.42 16.56
N VAL A 690 -0.37 -31.20 17.87
CA VAL A 690 0.31 -30.02 18.45
C VAL A 690 1.78 -29.98 18.06
N ASP A 691 2.47 -31.13 17.95
CA ASP A 691 3.87 -31.21 17.57
C ASP A 691 4.12 -30.69 16.13
N ILE A 692 3.12 -30.76 15.25
CA ILE A 692 3.18 -30.19 13.90
C ILE A 692 3.15 -28.66 13.96
N ILE A 693 2.35 -28.12 14.89
CA ILE A 693 2.27 -26.66 15.09
C ILE A 693 3.59 -26.15 15.66
N GLU A 694 4.09 -26.76 16.76
CA GLU A 694 5.32 -26.35 17.45
C GLU A 694 6.58 -26.62 16.64
N GLY A 695 6.55 -27.60 15.75
CA GLY A 695 7.66 -27.98 14.87
C GLY A 695 7.69 -27.21 13.54
N PRO A 696 7.24 -27.87 12.44
CA PRO A 696 7.41 -27.33 11.10
C PRO A 696 6.65 -26.02 10.85
N LEU A 697 5.45 -25.84 11.42
CA LEU A 697 4.67 -24.61 11.23
C LEU A 697 5.31 -23.43 11.95
N MET A 698 5.71 -23.57 13.20
CA MET A 698 6.42 -22.49 13.93
C MET A 698 7.81 -22.21 13.35
N SER A 699 8.52 -23.23 12.83
CA SER A 699 9.78 -23.01 12.11
C SER A 699 9.58 -22.12 10.89
N GLY A 700 8.47 -22.30 10.15
CA GLY A 700 8.08 -21.43 9.03
C GLY A 700 7.81 -19.99 9.47
N MET A 701 7.03 -19.81 10.54
CA MET A 701 6.71 -18.49 11.10
C MET A 701 7.95 -17.75 11.62
N ASN A 702 8.85 -18.44 12.33
CA ASN A 702 10.09 -17.85 12.79
C ASN A 702 10.95 -17.36 11.62
N TYR A 703 11.04 -18.15 10.54
CA TYR A 703 11.77 -17.75 9.33
C TYR A 703 11.15 -16.53 8.65
N VAL A 704 9.82 -16.45 8.61
CA VAL A 704 9.11 -15.25 8.12
C VAL A 704 9.44 -14.02 8.98
N GLY A 705 9.48 -14.17 10.32
CA GLY A 705 9.89 -13.11 11.23
C GLY A 705 11.34 -12.63 10.97
N GLU A 706 12.27 -13.57 10.71
CA GLU A 706 13.66 -13.24 10.34
C GLU A 706 13.72 -12.46 9.01
N LEU A 707 12.95 -12.88 7.99
CA LEU A 707 12.91 -12.21 6.70
C LEU A 707 12.30 -10.81 6.81
N PHE A 708 11.26 -10.65 7.61
CA PHE A 708 10.64 -9.34 7.87
C PHE A 708 11.60 -8.42 8.63
N GLY A 709 12.22 -8.90 9.70
CA GLY A 709 13.21 -8.15 10.46
C GLY A 709 14.46 -7.76 9.65
N ALA A 710 14.81 -8.55 8.62
CA ALA A 710 15.90 -8.26 7.69
C ALA A 710 15.49 -7.37 6.49
N GLY A 711 14.25 -6.90 6.44
CA GLY A 711 13.71 -6.10 5.33
C GLY A 711 13.58 -6.87 4.00
N LYS A 712 13.60 -8.22 4.05
CA LYS A 712 13.44 -9.09 2.88
C LYS A 712 12.02 -9.54 2.62
N MET A 713 11.11 -9.20 3.51
CA MET A 713 9.67 -9.45 3.42
C MET A 713 8.94 -8.22 3.93
N PHE A 714 7.85 -7.84 3.32
CA PHE A 714 7.06 -6.66 3.70
C PHE A 714 5.70 -7.05 4.30
N LEU A 715 5.05 -6.10 4.98
CA LEU A 715 3.90 -6.38 5.84
C LEU A 715 2.76 -7.19 5.18
N PRO A 716 2.28 -6.88 3.97
CA PRO A 716 1.25 -7.69 3.33
C PRO A 716 1.62 -9.17 3.18
N GLN A 717 2.90 -9.48 2.95
CA GLN A 717 3.38 -10.87 2.89
C GLN A 717 3.31 -11.56 4.25
N VAL A 718 3.66 -10.85 5.33
CA VAL A 718 3.56 -11.39 6.71
C VAL A 718 2.12 -11.66 7.07
N VAL A 719 1.19 -10.76 6.75
CA VAL A 719 -0.25 -10.93 6.97
C VAL A 719 -0.78 -12.15 6.22
N LYS A 720 -0.36 -12.34 4.96
CA LYS A 720 -0.70 -13.52 4.18
C LYS A 720 -0.20 -14.81 4.83
N THR A 721 1.04 -14.84 5.31
CA THR A 721 1.61 -15.97 6.05
C THR A 721 0.82 -16.29 7.31
N ALA A 722 0.46 -15.27 8.09
CA ALA A 722 -0.34 -15.44 9.31
C ALA A 722 -1.72 -16.08 9.01
N ARG A 723 -2.36 -15.68 7.91
CA ARG A 723 -3.60 -16.30 7.43
C ARG A 723 -3.40 -17.78 7.05
N THR A 724 -2.31 -18.10 6.37
CA THR A 724 -1.95 -19.48 6.01
C THR A 724 -1.71 -20.34 7.25
N MET A 725 -1.02 -19.80 8.25
CA MET A 725 -0.84 -20.47 9.55
C MET A 725 -2.17 -20.75 10.23
N LYS A 726 -3.08 -19.76 10.25
CA LYS A 726 -4.42 -19.94 10.83
C LYS A 726 -5.21 -21.03 10.13
N LYS A 727 -5.16 -21.09 8.80
CA LYS A 727 -5.80 -22.16 8.01
C LYS A 727 -5.22 -23.52 8.40
N ALA A 728 -3.89 -23.64 8.53
CA ALA A 728 -3.25 -24.88 8.96
C ALA A 728 -3.70 -25.32 10.36
N VAL A 729 -3.76 -24.39 11.32
CA VAL A 729 -4.25 -24.66 12.69
C VAL A 729 -5.72 -25.08 12.67
N ALA A 730 -6.57 -24.44 11.88
CA ALA A 730 -7.98 -24.81 11.75
C ALA A 730 -8.18 -26.22 11.21
N ILE A 731 -7.32 -26.69 10.29
CA ILE A 731 -7.33 -28.08 9.78
C ILE A 731 -6.91 -29.06 10.89
N LEU A 732 -5.94 -28.71 11.72
CA LEU A 732 -5.47 -29.55 12.83
C LEU A 732 -6.39 -29.52 14.05
N GLN A 733 -7.19 -28.49 14.23
CA GLN A 733 -8.03 -28.26 15.42
C GLN A 733 -8.93 -29.45 15.77
N PRO A 734 -9.67 -30.10 14.85
CA PRO A 734 -10.50 -31.26 15.17
C PRO A 734 -9.67 -32.44 15.70
N VAL A 735 -8.45 -32.62 15.23
CA VAL A 735 -7.54 -33.69 15.68
C VAL A 735 -7.02 -33.37 17.08
N ILE A 736 -6.62 -32.10 17.30
CA ILE A 736 -6.18 -31.62 18.63
C ILE A 736 -7.30 -31.80 19.66
N GLU A 737 -8.54 -31.48 19.30
CA GLU A 737 -9.71 -31.63 20.18
C GLU A 737 -9.99 -33.12 20.48
N ALA A 738 -9.82 -34.01 19.50
CA ALA A 738 -9.95 -35.43 19.69
C ALA A 738 -8.82 -36.06 20.52
N GLU A 739 -7.63 -35.48 20.50
CA GLU A 739 -6.46 -35.89 21.29
C GLU A 739 -6.54 -35.38 22.76
N LYS A 740 -7.39 -34.38 23.04
CA LYS A 740 -7.60 -33.85 24.41
C LYS A 740 -8.36 -34.87 25.24
N GLN A 741 -7.76 -35.38 26.31
CA GLN A 741 -8.50 -35.98 27.41
C GLN A 741 -9.38 -34.93 28.07
N GLU A 742 -10.61 -35.30 28.51
CA GLU A 742 -11.59 -34.42 29.12
C GLU A 742 -10.95 -33.49 30.17
N GLY A 743 -10.92 -32.16 29.91
CA GLY A 743 -10.52 -31.15 30.88
C GLY A 743 -9.54 -30.05 30.42
N SER A 744 -9.05 -30.03 29.16
CA SER A 744 -8.11 -28.99 28.69
C SER A 744 -8.83 -27.93 27.83
N THR A 745 -9.15 -26.83 28.45
CA THR A 745 -9.56 -25.54 27.86
C THR A 745 -8.38 -24.81 27.17
N SER A 746 -8.65 -23.75 26.43
CA SER A 746 -7.71 -22.93 25.61
C SER A 746 -6.27 -22.86 26.17
N ALA A 747 -5.27 -22.61 25.34
CA ALA A 747 -3.87 -22.43 25.75
C ALA A 747 -3.69 -21.30 26.80
N GLY A 748 -4.68 -20.42 26.95
CA GLY A 748 -4.74 -19.29 27.87
C GLY A 748 -5.48 -18.11 27.25
N LYS A 749 -5.80 -17.09 28.07
CA LYS A 749 -6.45 -15.85 27.68
C LYS A 749 -5.45 -14.70 27.62
N VAL A 750 -5.40 -13.98 26.52
CA VAL A 750 -4.50 -12.84 26.32
C VAL A 750 -5.31 -11.59 26.03
N LEU A 751 -5.12 -10.56 26.82
CA LEU A 751 -5.67 -9.24 26.53
C LEU A 751 -4.64 -8.44 25.74
N LEU A 752 -5.06 -7.85 24.64
CA LEU A 752 -4.23 -6.98 23.81
C LEU A 752 -4.80 -5.56 23.75
N ALA A 753 -3.94 -4.56 23.87
CA ALA A 753 -4.32 -3.17 23.76
C ALA A 753 -3.18 -2.32 23.18
N THR A 754 -3.53 -1.37 22.33
CA THR A 754 -2.67 -0.23 22.07
C THR A 754 -2.93 0.81 23.13
N VAL A 755 -1.86 1.23 23.83
CA VAL A 755 -1.99 2.09 24.99
C VAL A 755 -2.53 3.47 24.63
N LYS A 756 -3.03 4.17 25.65
CA LYS A 756 -3.61 5.50 25.59
C LYS A 756 -2.74 6.49 24.79
N GLY A 757 -3.38 7.32 23.96
CA GLY A 757 -2.70 8.30 23.11
C GLY A 757 -2.05 7.73 21.84
N ASP A 758 -2.16 6.41 21.60
CA ASP A 758 -1.59 5.76 20.41
C ASP A 758 -2.69 5.06 19.60
N VAL A 759 -2.73 5.35 18.31
CA VAL A 759 -3.76 4.85 17.37
C VAL A 759 -3.25 3.76 16.44
N HIS A 760 -1.97 3.40 16.57
CA HIS A 760 -1.32 2.44 15.68
C HIS A 760 -1.62 1.00 16.12
N ASP A 761 -2.48 0.32 15.40
CA ASP A 761 -2.99 -1.01 15.74
C ASP A 761 -2.37 -2.17 14.96
N ILE A 762 -1.66 -1.89 13.85
CA ILE A 762 -1.16 -2.91 12.92
C ILE A 762 -0.27 -3.93 13.64
N GLY A 763 0.67 -3.48 14.46
CA GLY A 763 1.55 -4.36 15.23
C GLY A 763 0.77 -5.24 16.21
N LYS A 764 -0.21 -4.67 16.92
CA LYS A 764 -1.10 -5.37 17.84
C LYS A 764 -1.94 -6.42 17.11
N ASN A 765 -2.49 -6.07 15.95
CA ASN A 765 -3.32 -6.98 15.17
C ASN A 765 -2.52 -8.19 14.66
N ILE A 766 -1.26 -8.00 14.27
CA ILE A 766 -0.36 -9.11 13.91
C ILE A 766 -0.14 -10.04 15.12
N VAL A 767 0.13 -9.49 16.29
CA VAL A 767 0.29 -10.26 17.54
C VAL A 767 -1.00 -11.02 17.86
N SER A 768 -2.15 -10.37 17.72
CA SER A 768 -3.47 -11.00 17.92
C SER A 768 -3.63 -12.25 17.07
N VAL A 769 -3.29 -12.15 15.79
CA VAL A 769 -3.39 -13.29 14.85
C VAL A 769 -2.41 -14.40 15.22
N VAL A 770 -1.15 -14.06 15.48
CA VAL A 770 -0.13 -15.05 15.86
C VAL A 770 -0.53 -15.78 17.13
N MET A 771 -1.04 -15.09 18.14
CA MET A 771 -1.48 -15.68 19.40
C MET A 771 -2.72 -16.55 19.22
N ALA A 772 -3.72 -16.06 18.47
CA ALA A 772 -4.93 -16.84 18.16
C ALA A 772 -4.60 -18.13 17.39
N CYS A 773 -3.67 -18.08 16.44
CA CYS A 773 -3.17 -19.25 15.72
C CYS A 773 -2.49 -20.29 16.61
N ASN A 774 -1.98 -19.88 17.76
CA ASN A 774 -1.36 -20.75 18.77
C ASN A 774 -2.35 -21.18 19.88
N GLY A 775 -3.66 -21.02 19.68
CA GLY A 775 -4.70 -21.53 20.55
C GLY A 775 -5.04 -20.65 21.75
N TYR A 776 -4.53 -19.40 21.80
CA TYR A 776 -4.91 -18.45 22.84
C TYR A 776 -6.24 -17.77 22.51
N GLU A 777 -7.06 -17.56 23.53
CA GLU A 777 -8.25 -16.73 23.45
C GLU A 777 -7.81 -15.25 23.54
N ILE A 778 -8.15 -14.44 22.53
CA ILE A 778 -7.73 -13.04 22.45
C ILE A 778 -8.88 -12.12 22.81
N ILE A 779 -8.60 -11.22 23.75
CA ILE A 779 -9.46 -10.10 24.12
C ILE A 779 -8.77 -8.83 23.63
N ASP A 780 -9.20 -8.33 22.48
CA ASP A 780 -8.65 -7.11 21.89
C ASP A 780 -9.46 -5.89 22.33
N LEU A 781 -8.84 -4.97 23.04
CA LEU A 781 -9.47 -3.73 23.52
C LEU A 781 -9.36 -2.58 22.50
N GLY A 782 -8.66 -2.80 21.36
CA GLY A 782 -8.47 -1.77 20.35
C GLY A 782 -7.30 -0.83 20.63
N VAL A 783 -7.48 0.44 20.27
CA VAL A 783 -6.46 1.49 20.36
C VAL A 783 -6.84 2.54 21.41
N MET A 784 -5.87 3.37 21.82
CA MET A 784 -6.07 4.47 22.78
C MET A 784 -6.68 4.05 24.11
N VAL A 785 -6.35 2.85 24.57
CA VAL A 785 -7.00 2.25 25.75
C VAL A 785 -6.38 2.80 27.03
N PRO A 786 -7.17 3.44 27.92
CA PRO A 786 -6.69 3.93 29.21
C PRO A 786 -6.18 2.79 30.12
N ALA A 787 -5.17 3.08 30.95
CA ALA A 787 -4.57 2.11 31.85
C ALA A 787 -5.62 1.45 32.78
N GLU A 788 -6.52 2.24 33.31
CA GLU A 788 -7.58 1.79 34.22
C GLU A 788 -8.52 0.79 33.51
N THR A 789 -8.85 1.04 32.22
CA THR A 789 -9.68 0.15 31.41
C THR A 789 -8.97 -1.17 31.13
N ILE A 790 -7.66 -1.13 30.81
CA ILE A 790 -6.84 -2.32 30.60
C ILE A 790 -6.84 -3.19 31.85
N VAL A 791 -6.58 -2.58 33.01
CA VAL A 791 -6.51 -3.28 34.31
C VAL A 791 -7.87 -3.86 34.70
N GLN A 792 -8.94 -3.05 34.59
CA GLN A 792 -10.29 -3.49 34.93
C GLN A 792 -10.70 -4.68 34.05
N ARG A 793 -10.54 -4.59 32.74
CA ARG A 793 -10.90 -5.66 31.80
C ARG A 793 -10.06 -6.90 32.02
N ALA A 794 -8.77 -6.76 32.31
CA ALA A 794 -7.89 -7.89 32.60
C ALA A 794 -8.35 -8.69 33.84
N LEU A 795 -8.81 -8.01 34.89
CA LEU A 795 -9.33 -8.65 36.11
C LEU A 795 -10.73 -9.26 35.90
N GLU A 796 -11.64 -8.57 35.20
CA GLU A 796 -12.98 -9.07 34.88
C GLU A 796 -12.92 -10.34 34.02
N GLU A 797 -12.09 -10.35 32.97
CA GLU A 797 -11.95 -11.46 32.05
C GLU A 797 -11.01 -12.57 32.55
N LYS A 798 -10.31 -12.31 33.65
CA LYS A 798 -9.33 -13.22 34.27
C LYS A 798 -8.29 -13.69 33.27
N VAL A 799 -7.63 -12.74 32.65
CA VAL A 799 -6.64 -13.03 31.63
C VAL A 799 -5.33 -13.58 32.22
N ASP A 800 -4.67 -14.42 31.49
CA ASP A 800 -3.39 -15.02 31.88
C ASP A 800 -2.18 -14.11 31.57
N MET A 801 -2.34 -13.17 30.63
CA MET A 801 -1.31 -12.20 30.28
C MET A 801 -1.90 -11.00 29.54
N ILE A 802 -1.16 -9.88 29.57
CA ILE A 802 -1.54 -8.63 28.87
C ILE A 802 -0.45 -8.27 27.89
N GLY A 803 -0.81 -8.04 26.63
CA GLY A 803 0.09 -7.51 25.59
C GLY A 803 -0.20 -6.01 25.32
N LEU A 804 0.81 -5.19 25.50
CA LEU A 804 0.75 -3.75 25.27
C LEU A 804 1.52 -3.39 23.99
N SER A 805 0.89 -2.61 23.12
CA SER A 805 1.50 -2.10 21.88
C SER A 805 1.60 -0.59 21.90
N GLY A 806 2.66 -0.05 21.30
CA GLY A 806 2.85 1.38 21.08
C GLY A 806 3.86 1.68 19.98
N LEU A 807 3.60 2.71 19.19
CA LEU A 807 4.44 3.14 18.07
C LEU A 807 5.06 4.51 18.28
N ILE A 808 4.48 5.34 19.13
CA ILE A 808 4.95 6.72 19.38
C ILE A 808 5.62 6.84 20.74
N THR A 809 6.50 7.81 20.89
CA THR A 809 7.26 8.01 22.15
C THR A 809 6.38 8.15 23.41
N PRO A 810 5.24 8.88 23.39
CA PRO A 810 4.35 8.96 24.55
C PRO A 810 3.81 7.61 25.03
N SER A 811 3.68 6.63 24.14
CA SER A 811 3.21 5.28 24.49
C SER A 811 4.11 4.60 25.54
N LEU A 812 5.38 4.95 25.58
CA LEU A 812 6.34 4.40 26.53
C LEU A 812 5.99 4.77 27.98
N GLU A 813 5.52 6.00 28.23
CA GLU A 813 5.09 6.46 29.56
C GLU A 813 3.78 5.79 29.95
N GLU A 814 2.85 5.62 29.02
CA GLU A 814 1.58 4.96 29.27
C GLU A 814 1.76 3.47 29.60
N MET A 815 2.74 2.79 29.02
CA MET A 815 3.06 1.39 29.40
C MET A 815 3.58 1.31 30.85
N VAL A 816 4.34 2.30 31.30
CA VAL A 816 4.76 2.41 32.71
C VAL A 816 3.53 2.64 33.61
N HIS A 817 2.60 3.48 33.18
CA HIS A 817 1.37 3.77 33.92
C HIS A 817 0.50 2.51 34.05
N VAL A 818 0.32 1.72 33.00
CA VAL A 818 -0.38 0.43 33.07
C VAL A 818 0.26 -0.50 34.10
N ALA A 819 1.58 -0.61 34.10
CA ALA A 819 2.32 -1.44 35.06
C ALA A 819 2.09 -0.97 36.51
N MET A 820 2.09 0.34 36.74
CA MET A 820 1.82 0.93 38.06
C MET A 820 0.38 0.68 38.53
N GLU A 821 -0.61 0.78 37.64
CA GLU A 821 -2.02 0.50 37.99
C GLU A 821 -2.23 -1.00 38.31
N LEU A 822 -1.56 -1.92 37.56
CA LEU A 822 -1.57 -3.34 37.89
C LEU A 822 -0.93 -3.64 39.27
N GLU A 823 0.17 -2.96 39.61
CA GLU A 823 0.81 -3.08 40.93
C GLU A 823 -0.10 -2.61 42.07
N LYS A 824 -0.80 -1.48 41.88
CA LYS A 824 -1.77 -0.95 42.89
C LYS A 824 -2.87 -1.92 43.25
N VAL A 825 -3.34 -2.70 42.27
CA VAL A 825 -4.40 -3.71 42.52
C VAL A 825 -3.83 -5.07 42.91
N GLY A 826 -2.51 -5.23 42.99
CA GLY A 826 -1.83 -6.46 43.35
C GLY A 826 -1.99 -7.60 42.32
N ALA A 827 -2.11 -7.28 41.06
CA ALA A 827 -2.28 -8.28 40.00
C ALA A 827 -0.95 -8.99 39.68
N ASP A 828 -0.93 -10.33 39.61
CA ASP A 828 0.25 -11.12 39.14
C ASP A 828 0.04 -11.58 37.71
N ILE A 829 -0.20 -10.65 36.79
CA ILE A 829 -0.44 -10.91 35.38
C ILE A 829 0.79 -10.49 34.55
N PRO A 830 1.47 -11.42 33.82
CA PRO A 830 2.61 -11.07 32.98
C PRO A 830 2.27 -10.01 31.93
N LEU A 831 3.22 -9.07 31.72
CA LEU A 831 3.15 -8.05 30.67
C LEU A 831 4.05 -8.41 29.50
N LEU A 832 3.50 -8.38 28.31
CA LEU A 832 4.21 -8.46 27.04
C LEU A 832 4.28 -7.06 26.43
N ILE A 833 5.48 -6.54 26.23
CA ILE A 833 5.72 -5.18 25.73
C ILE A 833 6.18 -5.25 24.28
N GLY A 834 5.41 -4.68 23.36
CA GLY A 834 5.71 -4.67 21.94
C GLY A 834 5.43 -3.31 21.29
N GLY A 835 5.92 -3.16 20.06
CA GLY A 835 5.80 -1.94 19.26
C GLY A 835 7.16 -1.33 18.90
N ALA A 836 7.20 -0.58 17.80
CA ALA A 836 8.46 -0.13 17.19
C ALA A 836 9.30 0.81 18.07
N THR A 837 8.66 1.59 18.94
CA THR A 837 9.36 2.50 19.88
C THR A 837 9.81 1.80 21.18
N THR A 838 9.31 0.59 21.45
CA THR A 838 9.64 -0.12 22.69
C THR A 838 11.03 -0.73 22.61
N SER A 839 11.68 -0.85 23.74
CA SER A 839 12.97 -1.49 23.83
C SER A 839 13.18 -2.26 25.14
N GLN A 840 14.07 -3.24 25.09
CA GLN A 840 14.45 -3.99 26.29
C GLN A 840 15.06 -3.08 27.37
N LEU A 841 15.80 -2.04 26.95
CA LEU A 841 16.40 -1.10 27.89
C LEU A 841 15.32 -0.26 28.59
N HIS A 842 14.34 0.27 27.86
CA HIS A 842 13.22 1.00 28.45
C HIS A 842 12.41 0.08 29.39
N THR A 843 12.11 -1.12 28.98
CA THR A 843 11.43 -2.13 29.81
C THR A 843 12.17 -2.38 31.10
N ALA A 844 13.51 -2.57 31.03
CA ALA A 844 14.36 -2.82 32.18
C ALA A 844 14.47 -1.62 33.15
N LEU A 845 14.53 -0.40 32.62
CA LEU A 845 14.76 0.84 33.38
C LEU A 845 13.47 1.45 33.94
N LYS A 846 12.36 1.33 33.24
CA LYS A 846 11.13 2.10 33.54
C LYS A 846 9.94 1.22 33.89
N ILE A 847 9.68 0.11 33.19
CA ILE A 847 8.48 -0.70 33.41
C ILE A 847 8.71 -1.77 34.48
N ALA A 848 9.72 -2.62 34.32
CA ALA A 848 9.99 -3.71 35.24
C ALA A 848 10.30 -3.29 36.69
N PRO A 849 10.84 -2.08 37.02
CA PRO A 849 11.02 -1.66 38.41
C PRO A 849 9.75 -1.34 39.16
N VAL A 850 8.65 -1.04 38.46
CA VAL A 850 7.38 -0.60 39.06
C VAL A 850 6.32 -1.70 39.09
N TYR A 851 6.68 -2.91 38.64
CA TYR A 851 5.78 -4.06 38.62
C TYR A 851 6.47 -5.36 39.01
N HIS A 852 5.86 -6.14 39.91
CA HIS A 852 6.47 -7.35 40.47
C HIS A 852 6.33 -8.60 39.59
N ALA A 853 5.28 -8.65 38.73
CA ALA A 853 5.08 -9.76 37.80
C ALA A 853 6.06 -9.70 36.60
N PRO A 854 6.25 -10.78 35.83
CA PRO A 854 7.15 -10.78 34.69
C PRO A 854 6.75 -9.75 33.65
N VAL A 855 7.70 -8.90 33.23
CA VAL A 855 7.56 -7.95 32.12
C VAL A 855 8.54 -8.35 31.03
N VAL A 856 8.05 -8.68 29.86
CA VAL A 856 8.86 -9.21 28.75
C VAL A 856 8.79 -8.28 27.55
N HIS A 857 9.93 -7.76 27.12
CA HIS A 857 10.02 -7.04 25.84
C HIS A 857 10.14 -8.02 24.68
N LEU A 858 9.32 -7.81 23.64
CA LEU A 858 9.26 -8.64 22.43
C LEU A 858 9.56 -7.79 21.19
N LYS A 859 10.59 -8.17 20.46
CA LYS A 859 11.05 -7.40 19.29
C LYS A 859 10.17 -7.58 18.07
N ASP A 860 9.55 -8.75 17.95
CA ASP A 860 8.66 -9.06 16.83
C ASP A 860 7.49 -9.93 17.27
N ALA A 861 6.45 -9.95 16.42
CA ALA A 861 5.21 -10.63 16.74
C ALA A 861 5.36 -12.16 16.87
N SER A 862 6.34 -12.77 16.19
CA SER A 862 6.54 -14.23 16.21
C SER A 862 6.98 -14.77 17.56
N GLN A 863 7.66 -13.92 18.36
CA GLN A 863 8.15 -14.31 19.69
C GLN A 863 7.05 -14.44 20.74
N ASN A 864 5.88 -13.80 20.50
CA ASN A 864 4.79 -13.76 21.47
C ASN A 864 4.32 -15.16 21.89
N ALA A 865 4.06 -16.05 20.93
CA ALA A 865 3.56 -17.39 21.21
C ALA A 865 4.56 -18.25 22.02
N THR A 866 5.84 -18.20 21.66
CA THR A 866 6.90 -18.94 22.36
C THR A 866 7.06 -18.45 23.80
N VAL A 867 7.03 -17.14 24.02
CA VAL A 867 7.13 -16.56 25.38
C VAL A 867 5.86 -16.83 26.17
N ALA A 868 4.70 -16.72 25.58
CA ALA A 868 3.43 -17.03 26.24
C ALA A 868 3.37 -18.49 26.71
N ALA A 869 3.78 -19.44 25.89
CA ALA A 869 3.85 -20.85 26.27
C ALA A 869 4.77 -21.08 27.50
N ARG A 870 5.87 -20.36 27.62
CA ARG A 870 6.75 -20.39 28.79
C ARG A 870 6.09 -19.77 30.03
N LEU A 871 5.35 -18.67 29.86
CA LEU A 871 4.66 -18.00 30.95
C LEU A 871 3.48 -18.81 31.50
N MET A 872 2.84 -19.62 30.65
CA MET A 872 1.77 -20.56 31.06
C MET A 872 2.28 -21.80 31.83
N ASN A 873 3.56 -22.12 31.73
CA ASN A 873 4.17 -23.21 32.46
C ASN A 873 4.78 -22.69 33.78
N PRO A 874 4.31 -23.08 34.98
CA PRO A 874 4.78 -22.51 36.23
C PRO A 874 6.29 -22.60 36.45
N LYS A 875 6.92 -23.71 36.08
CA LYS A 875 8.36 -23.89 36.22
C LYS A 875 9.14 -23.01 35.23
N ALA A 876 8.74 -22.97 33.98
CA ALA A 876 9.37 -22.15 32.96
C ALA A 876 9.12 -20.64 33.18
N LYS A 877 7.98 -20.25 33.81
CA LYS A 877 7.69 -18.88 34.24
C LYS A 877 8.73 -18.39 35.26
N GLU A 878 9.05 -19.19 36.29
CA GLU A 878 10.04 -18.82 37.30
C GLU A 878 11.45 -18.74 36.70
N GLU A 879 11.85 -19.71 35.88
CA GLU A 879 13.14 -19.69 35.20
C GLU A 879 13.27 -18.44 34.29
N LEU A 880 12.18 -18.05 33.61
CA LEU A 880 12.14 -16.85 32.78
C LEU A 880 12.25 -15.58 33.62
N LYS A 881 11.54 -15.52 34.76
CA LYS A 881 11.56 -14.40 35.70
C LYS A 881 12.96 -14.17 36.27
N GLU A 882 13.64 -15.21 36.71
CA GLU A 882 15.01 -15.13 37.20
C GLU A 882 15.99 -14.66 36.10
N LYS A 883 15.85 -15.19 34.89
CA LYS A 883 16.68 -14.79 33.74
C LYS A 883 16.46 -13.32 33.43
N LEU A 884 15.21 -12.85 33.31
CA LEU A 884 14.87 -11.46 33.03
C LEU A 884 15.38 -10.52 34.13
N SER A 885 15.24 -10.90 35.41
CA SER A 885 15.73 -10.12 36.54
C SER A 885 17.25 -9.89 36.45
N SER A 886 18.00 -10.97 36.19
CA SER A 886 19.46 -10.89 36.04
C SER A 886 19.88 -10.04 34.82
N GLU A 887 19.16 -10.18 33.71
CA GLU A 887 19.43 -9.43 32.48
C GLU A 887 19.07 -7.94 32.64
N TYR A 888 17.95 -7.62 33.25
CA TYR A 888 17.55 -6.25 33.52
C TYR A 888 18.44 -5.55 34.53
N GLN A 889 18.92 -6.28 35.53
CA GLN A 889 19.92 -5.75 36.47
C GLN A 889 21.23 -5.36 35.76
N ARG A 890 21.71 -6.20 34.85
CA ARG A 890 22.89 -5.90 34.03
C ARG A 890 22.71 -4.68 33.15
N LEU A 891 21.51 -4.54 32.53
CA LEU A 891 21.18 -3.38 31.71
C LEU A 891 21.14 -2.09 32.54
N ARG A 892 20.59 -2.13 33.76
CA ARG A 892 20.55 -0.98 34.67
C ARG A 892 21.98 -0.58 35.10
N GLU A 893 22.82 -1.52 35.48
CA GLU A 893 24.22 -1.27 35.86
C GLU A 893 24.99 -0.65 34.69
N LYS A 894 24.82 -1.18 33.49
CA LYS A 894 25.46 -0.64 32.28
C LYS A 894 24.99 0.78 31.94
N SER A 895 23.71 1.05 32.09
CA SER A 895 23.15 2.39 31.86
C SER A 895 23.68 3.42 32.86
N VAL A 896 23.84 3.05 34.14
CA VAL A 896 24.46 3.93 35.15
C VAL A 896 25.92 4.23 34.82
N MET A 897 26.67 3.24 34.32
CA MET A 897 28.04 3.44 33.93
C MET A 897 28.22 4.34 32.69
N GLN A 898 27.21 4.37 31.79
CA GLN A 898 27.24 5.18 30.57
C GLN A 898 26.58 6.56 30.75
N ALA A 899 25.95 6.83 31.90
CA ALA A 899 25.41 8.14 32.18
C ALA A 899 26.50 9.21 32.15
N PRO A 900 26.26 10.38 31.52
CA PRO A 900 27.22 11.48 31.55
C PRO A 900 27.51 11.84 33.00
N LYS A 901 28.79 11.96 33.34
CA LYS A 901 29.20 12.42 34.68
C LYS A 901 28.79 13.87 34.81
N THR A 902 27.66 14.09 35.44
CA THR A 902 27.19 15.43 35.79
C THR A 902 27.92 15.91 37.03
N VAL A 903 28.44 17.11 37.00
CA VAL A 903 29.00 17.81 38.15
C VAL A 903 27.91 18.67 38.79
N SER A 904 28.02 18.91 40.09
CA SER A 904 27.09 19.82 40.77
C SER A 904 27.16 21.25 40.18
N LEU A 905 26.09 22.01 40.31
CA LEU A 905 26.06 23.41 39.85
C LEU A 905 27.21 24.25 40.45
N GLU A 906 27.54 24.03 41.74
CA GLU A 906 28.67 24.67 42.40
C GLU A 906 30.02 24.29 41.78
N GLU A 907 30.17 23.03 41.43
CA GLU A 907 31.40 22.52 40.81
C GLU A 907 31.55 23.02 39.37
N ALA A 908 30.45 23.06 38.61
CA ALA A 908 30.39 23.64 37.28
C ALA A 908 30.69 25.14 37.31
N GLN A 909 30.19 25.88 38.31
CA GLN A 909 30.49 27.31 38.51
C GLN A 909 31.96 27.53 38.87
N LYS A 910 32.59 26.67 39.69
CA LYS A 910 34.01 26.72 39.99
C LYS A 910 34.92 26.46 38.79
N ASN A 911 34.45 25.57 37.89
CA ASN A 911 35.14 25.22 36.67
C ASN A 911 34.78 26.11 35.46
N LYS A 912 34.07 27.20 35.67
CA LYS A 912 33.70 28.16 34.63
C LYS A 912 34.97 28.71 33.99
N LEU A 913 35.10 28.59 32.67
CA LEU A 913 36.16 29.20 31.90
C LEU A 913 36.07 30.70 32.02
N SER A 914 37.04 31.37 32.65
CA SER A 914 37.17 32.79 32.69
C SER A 914 38.05 33.24 31.53
N LEU A 915 37.48 33.82 30.53
CA LEU A 915 38.18 34.31 29.35
C LEU A 915 38.68 35.77 29.49
N PHE A 916 38.39 36.40 30.62
CA PHE A 916 38.85 37.76 30.96
C PHE A 916 39.26 37.87 32.44
#